data_461fa2c9613ed89d5596c1e2db66c4f6
#
_entry.id   461fa2c9613ed89d5596c1e2db66c4f6
#
_cell.length_a   1.000
_cell.length_b   1.000
_cell.length_c   1.000
_cell.angle_alpha   90.00
_cell.angle_beta   90.00
_cell.angle_gamma   90.00
#
_symmetry.space_group_name_H-M   'P 1'
#
loop_
_entity.id
_entity.type
_entity.pdbx_description
1 polymer ?
#
loop_
_entity_poly.entity_id
_entity_poly.type
_entity_poly.pdbx_seq_one_letter_code
_entity_poly.pdbx_strand_id
1 'polypeptide(L)'
;EASDDDVMWHSGTEPSSGNQISEITPKTPGSFYILIKIEPLQPKDYQVTLTKTSADVSITQGNSAYSLAGATYNVYKGTSGTGSVVATFTTDEAGHATLSTPLEDGTYSVKEVTPPKGYKLDEKIYTFTINGADTSLSVEDEPGTLTLKLKKKDSQTGSAPQGNASLAGAVYQVSYQKGGQTVTEELTSDAQGNLGTLEGIPFGTVTVKELTAPEGYRLDTEVHTYTVDGSQLVGDTYTLEVDDLTEEVQRGGLTIQKLDSQTGTTPQGDASLEGIQFEIVNQSANPVVVNGNTAAPGQVAMTITTNSAGVATTGESTLPYGDYTVREVSTNDSMLQTFTEEISVTINQDGQMLEYEAENEVVRGGIDLEKQDSQTGSTPQGNSSFAGIDFEIINRSANPVVVGGQTYATGDVVMTITTDESGHASTGSDVLPYGTYEVRESQTNESMLLTWTEETVTVRQNGHSVAITAVNDVERGGLSVEKQDTITGSTPQGDADFSGITFEIINNSRNPVMVEGQKYQPGEVVKTLVTDSEGKAGTADDLLPYGEYILHESTTNESMLLTAPDQTVNVTDDGVIYEFTMADEVVRGGVLIEKRDLESGLLTPLGGASLDGTLFEITNKSVNAVYVNGALYQPGEVCATIEVVDGIAQTDARALPYGTYQMVESKP
;
A
#
# COMPACT_ATOMS: atom_id res chain seq x y z
N GLU A 1 -119.27 -53.79 -31.96
CA GLU A 1 -119.12 -53.14 -33.31
C GLU A 1 -120.38 -52.49 -33.62
N ALA A 2 -120.45 -51.16 -33.57
CA ALA A 2 -121.55 -50.43 -34.11
C ALA A 2 -121.26 -50.13 -35.58
N SER A 3 -122.24 -50.38 -36.48
CA SER A 3 -122.08 -50.06 -37.89
C SER A 3 -122.03 -48.54 -38.02
N ASP A 4 -121.23 -48.04 -38.98
CA ASP A 4 -121.00 -46.62 -39.20
C ASP A 4 -122.24 -45.76 -39.53
N ASP A 5 -123.40 -46.41 -39.67
CA ASP A 5 -124.60 -45.73 -40.06
C ASP A 5 -125.45 -45.25 -38.85
N ASP A 6 -125.01 -45.47 -37.62
CA ASP A 6 -125.89 -45.13 -36.45
C ASP A 6 -125.39 -43.94 -35.60
N VAL A 7 -124.24 -43.26 -35.99
CA VAL A 7 -123.75 -42.12 -35.23
C VAL A 7 -123.67 -40.86 -36.13
N MET A 8 -124.57 -39.94 -35.91
CA MET A 8 -124.50 -38.61 -36.57
C MET A 8 -123.86 -37.61 -35.61
N TRP A 9 -122.74 -37.12 -35.98
CA TRP A 9 -122.06 -36.00 -35.27
C TRP A 9 -122.64 -34.70 -35.80
N HIS A 10 -123.29 -33.92 -34.95
CA HIS A 10 -123.56 -32.50 -35.32
C HIS A 10 -122.32 -31.69 -34.84
N SER A 11 -121.65 -31.10 -35.79
CA SER A 11 -120.58 -30.14 -35.44
C SER A 11 -121.19 -28.87 -34.89
N GLY A 12 -121.22 -28.75 -33.61
CA GLY A 12 -121.27 -27.45 -32.97
C GLY A 12 -119.91 -26.87 -32.90
N THR A 13 -119.78 -25.59 -32.88
CA THR A 13 -118.49 -24.90 -32.66
C THR A 13 -117.73 -25.48 -31.49
N GLU A 14 -116.47 -25.73 -31.67
CA GLU A 14 -115.57 -26.30 -30.66
C GLU A 14 -115.77 -25.60 -29.28
N PRO A 15 -115.97 -26.33 -28.21
CA PRO A 15 -116.05 -25.74 -26.91
C PRO A 15 -114.67 -25.19 -26.48
N SER A 16 -114.64 -23.98 -26.09
CA SER A 16 -113.48 -23.21 -25.69
C SER A 16 -112.89 -23.64 -24.32
N SER A 17 -113.41 -24.63 -23.68
CA SER A 17 -112.90 -25.15 -22.45
C SER A 17 -113.59 -26.46 -22.01
N GLY A 18 -112.86 -27.53 -21.92
CA GLY A 18 -113.29 -28.78 -21.33
C GLY A 18 -114.12 -29.67 -22.20
N ASN A 19 -113.88 -30.98 -22.16
CA ASN A 19 -114.66 -31.96 -22.91
C ASN A 19 -116.11 -32.00 -22.36
N GLN A 20 -117.03 -31.41 -23.08
CA GLN A 20 -118.49 -31.63 -22.76
C GLN A 20 -119.14 -32.37 -23.92
N ILE A 21 -119.66 -33.51 -23.66
CA ILE A 21 -120.64 -34.19 -24.52
C ILE A 21 -121.99 -33.68 -24.12
N SER A 22 -122.62 -32.85 -24.94
CA SER A 22 -123.89 -32.19 -24.58
C SER A 22 -125.14 -33.04 -24.80
N GLU A 23 -125.15 -34.00 -25.70
CA GLU A 23 -126.28 -34.86 -25.84
C GLU A 23 -126.05 -36.01 -26.87
N ILE A 24 -126.45 -37.22 -26.54
CA ILE A 24 -126.48 -38.35 -27.47
C ILE A 24 -127.89 -38.88 -27.46
N THR A 25 -128.67 -38.75 -28.59
CA THR A 25 -130.01 -39.29 -28.71
C THR A 25 -130.00 -40.54 -29.59
N PRO A 26 -130.36 -41.73 -29.06
CA PRO A 26 -130.41 -42.97 -29.84
C PRO A 26 -131.67 -42.98 -30.79
N LYS A 27 -131.51 -43.42 -32.02
CA LYS A 27 -132.65 -43.51 -33.02
C LYS A 27 -133.48 -44.78 -32.88
N THR A 28 -133.06 -45.80 -32.17
CA THR A 28 -133.78 -47.06 -31.96
C THR A 28 -133.59 -47.57 -30.54
N PRO A 29 -134.64 -48.25 -29.94
CA PRO A 29 -134.45 -48.84 -28.61
C PRO A 29 -133.49 -50.03 -28.61
N GLY A 30 -132.40 -49.97 -27.93
CA GLY A 30 -131.42 -51.00 -27.81
C GLY A 30 -130.22 -50.53 -26.94
N SER A 31 -129.38 -51.43 -26.49
CA SER A 31 -128.19 -51.08 -25.73
C SER A 31 -127.12 -50.44 -26.66
N PHE A 32 -126.55 -49.36 -26.17
CA PHE A 32 -125.44 -48.69 -26.87
C PHE A 32 -124.24 -48.63 -25.96
N TYR A 33 -123.17 -48.55 -26.59
CA TYR A 33 -121.86 -48.39 -25.92
C TYR A 33 -121.25 -47.03 -26.28
N ILE A 34 -120.83 -46.29 -25.27
CA ILE A 34 -120.05 -45.04 -25.48
C ILE A 34 -118.59 -45.38 -25.40
N LEU A 35 -117.90 -45.20 -26.50
CA LEU A 35 -116.45 -45.26 -26.49
C LEU A 35 -115.89 -43.89 -26.21
N ILE A 36 -115.38 -43.68 -24.99
CA ILE A 36 -114.72 -42.46 -24.61
C ILE A 36 -113.21 -42.67 -24.89
N LYS A 37 -112.70 -42.00 -25.91
CA LYS A 37 -111.27 -41.87 -26.12
C LYS A 37 -110.80 -40.77 -25.24
N ILE A 38 -110.12 -41.10 -24.12
CA ILE A 38 -109.41 -40.16 -23.27
C ILE A 38 -108.00 -39.97 -23.88
N GLU A 39 -107.77 -38.87 -24.57
CA GLU A 39 -106.47 -38.44 -24.92
C GLU A 39 -105.89 -37.73 -23.71
N PRO A 40 -104.72 -38.10 -23.27
CA PRO A 40 -104.06 -37.33 -22.22
C PRO A 40 -103.87 -35.93 -22.72
N LEU A 41 -104.23 -34.94 -21.89
CA LEU A 41 -103.87 -33.54 -22.11
C LEU A 41 -102.32 -33.49 -22.27
N GLN A 42 -101.91 -33.10 -23.47
CA GLN A 42 -100.51 -32.74 -23.64
C GLN A 42 -100.23 -31.59 -22.65
N PRO A 43 -99.24 -31.73 -21.82
CA PRO A 43 -98.82 -30.63 -20.97
C PRO A 43 -98.63 -29.41 -21.90
N LYS A 44 -99.25 -28.32 -21.58
CA LYS A 44 -99.00 -27.09 -22.31
C LYS A 44 -97.62 -26.61 -21.90
N ASP A 45 -96.71 -26.54 -22.86
CA ASP A 45 -95.33 -26.10 -22.63
C ASP A 45 -95.32 -24.59 -22.34
N TYR A 46 -95.43 -24.22 -21.05
CA TYR A 46 -95.26 -22.84 -20.65
C TYR A 46 -93.76 -22.55 -20.56
N GLN A 47 -93.29 -21.46 -21.18
CA GLN A 47 -91.96 -21.00 -21.09
C GLN A 47 -91.71 -20.30 -19.76
N VAL A 48 -90.69 -20.71 -19.05
CA VAL A 48 -90.17 -20.01 -17.86
C VAL A 48 -88.84 -19.39 -18.24
N THR A 49 -88.77 -18.05 -18.22
CA THR A 49 -87.54 -17.31 -18.54
C THR A 49 -87.04 -16.63 -17.29
N LEU A 50 -85.65 -16.58 -17.20
CA LEU A 50 -84.98 -15.83 -16.16
C LEU A 50 -84.13 -14.76 -16.86
N THR A 51 -84.18 -13.53 -16.32
CA THR A 51 -83.34 -12.42 -16.74
C THR A 51 -82.49 -12.00 -15.55
N LYS A 52 -81.16 -12.14 -15.72
CA LYS A 52 -80.16 -11.72 -14.77
C LYS A 52 -79.60 -10.37 -15.16
N THR A 53 -79.42 -9.49 -14.17
CA THR A 53 -78.83 -8.17 -14.34
C THR A 53 -77.73 -7.93 -13.28
N SER A 54 -76.87 -6.97 -13.55
CA SER A 54 -75.93 -6.49 -12.54
C SER A 54 -76.55 -5.48 -11.62
N ALA A 55 -76.37 -5.61 -10.32
CA ALA A 55 -76.81 -4.66 -9.32
C ALA A 55 -76.02 -3.32 -9.38
N ASP A 56 -74.78 -3.34 -9.92
CA ASP A 56 -74.00 -2.12 -10.16
C ASP A 56 -73.43 -2.10 -11.59
N VAL A 57 -74.16 -1.49 -12.50
CA VAL A 57 -73.70 -1.32 -13.89
C VAL A 57 -72.53 -0.37 -14.04
N SER A 58 -72.23 0.49 -13.05
CA SER A 58 -71.07 1.39 -13.09
C SER A 58 -69.74 0.62 -12.96
N ILE A 59 -69.78 -0.59 -12.41
CA ILE A 59 -68.65 -1.49 -12.29
C ILE A 59 -68.51 -2.40 -13.51
N THR A 60 -69.67 -2.87 -14.04
CA THR A 60 -69.64 -3.99 -14.99
C THR A 60 -69.84 -3.58 -16.45
N GLN A 61 -70.39 -2.37 -16.73
CA GLN A 61 -70.72 -1.93 -18.09
C GLN A 61 -69.42 -1.82 -18.95
N GLY A 62 -69.39 -2.60 -20.05
CA GLY A 62 -68.30 -2.59 -20.99
C GLY A 62 -67.05 -3.23 -20.47
N ASN A 63 -67.05 -3.86 -19.30
CA ASN A 63 -65.93 -4.49 -18.65
C ASN A 63 -65.94 -6.00 -18.88
N SER A 64 -65.00 -6.52 -19.72
CA SER A 64 -64.93 -7.92 -20.10
C SER A 64 -64.48 -8.85 -18.95
N ALA A 65 -64.04 -8.30 -17.82
CA ALA A 65 -63.75 -9.06 -16.60
C ALA A 65 -65.02 -9.63 -15.94
N TYR A 66 -66.18 -9.09 -16.29
CA TYR A 66 -67.49 -9.54 -15.86
C TYR A 66 -68.31 -10.14 -17.01
N SER A 67 -69.13 -11.15 -16.74
CA SER A 67 -70.03 -11.77 -17.70
C SER A 67 -71.24 -12.25 -16.98
N LEU A 68 -72.42 -12.06 -17.58
CA LEU A 68 -73.64 -12.62 -17.06
C LEU A 68 -73.89 -14.07 -17.49
N ALA A 69 -73.06 -14.56 -18.41
CA ALA A 69 -73.10 -15.95 -18.88
C ALA A 69 -72.64 -16.95 -17.82
N GLY A 70 -73.27 -18.11 -17.80
CA GLY A 70 -72.88 -19.25 -17.00
C GLY A 70 -73.31 -19.27 -15.54
N ALA A 71 -74.15 -18.27 -15.15
CA ALA A 71 -74.84 -18.36 -13.85
C ALA A 71 -75.78 -19.56 -13.87
N THR A 72 -75.74 -20.39 -12.85
CA THR A 72 -76.62 -21.55 -12.75
C THR A 72 -77.52 -21.43 -11.55
N TYR A 73 -78.81 -21.64 -11.80
CA TYR A 73 -79.89 -21.57 -10.80
C TYR A 73 -80.61 -22.90 -10.74
N ASN A 74 -80.68 -23.55 -9.57
CA ASN A 74 -81.51 -24.73 -9.36
C ASN A 74 -82.93 -24.32 -9.04
N VAL A 75 -83.94 -25.02 -9.65
CA VAL A 75 -85.33 -24.87 -9.42
C VAL A 75 -85.83 -26.01 -8.52
N TYR A 76 -86.62 -25.65 -7.50
CA TYR A 76 -87.16 -26.57 -6.51
C TYR A 76 -88.72 -26.40 -6.47
N LYS A 77 -89.48 -27.48 -6.19
CA LYS A 77 -90.94 -27.40 -5.99
C LYS A 77 -91.22 -26.79 -4.61
N GLY A 78 -92.09 -25.78 -4.57
CA GLY A 78 -92.39 -25.04 -3.35
C GLY A 78 -91.57 -23.78 -3.19
N THR A 79 -91.52 -23.17 -1.97
CA THR A 79 -90.95 -21.83 -1.71
C THR A 79 -89.63 -21.87 -0.91
N SER A 80 -89.21 -23.07 -0.54
CA SER A 80 -88.06 -23.24 0.44
C SER A 80 -86.65 -23.14 -0.15
N GLY A 81 -86.50 -23.24 -1.47
CA GLY A 81 -85.19 -23.31 -2.11
C GLY A 81 -84.39 -24.58 -1.79
N THR A 82 -85.10 -25.63 -1.33
CA THR A 82 -84.44 -26.89 -0.92
C THR A 82 -85.27 -28.10 -1.42
N GLY A 83 -84.62 -29.26 -1.50
CA GLY A 83 -85.28 -30.49 -1.97
C GLY A 83 -84.61 -31.01 -3.25
N SER A 84 -85.37 -31.83 -4.01
CA SER A 84 -84.90 -32.32 -5.30
C SER A 84 -84.96 -31.22 -6.35
N VAL A 85 -83.86 -31.05 -7.08
CA VAL A 85 -83.75 -30.12 -8.22
C VAL A 85 -84.69 -30.65 -9.33
N VAL A 86 -85.68 -29.83 -9.79
CA VAL A 86 -86.59 -30.20 -10.84
C VAL A 86 -86.20 -29.62 -12.20
N ALA A 87 -85.46 -28.56 -12.23
CA ALA A 87 -84.90 -27.96 -13.43
C ALA A 87 -83.70 -27.04 -13.05
N THR A 88 -82.98 -26.58 -14.05
CA THR A 88 -81.85 -25.67 -13.86
C THR A 88 -81.85 -24.62 -14.96
N PHE A 89 -81.63 -23.36 -14.58
CA PHE A 89 -81.33 -22.28 -15.50
C PHE A 89 -79.83 -22.17 -15.67
N THR A 90 -79.37 -21.85 -16.90
CA THR A 90 -77.94 -21.40 -17.16
C THR A 90 -78.06 -20.17 -18.06
N THR A 91 -77.55 -19.05 -17.59
CA THR A 91 -77.62 -17.77 -18.29
C THR A 91 -76.68 -17.68 -19.48
N ASP A 92 -77.07 -17.01 -20.52
CA ASP A 92 -76.27 -16.61 -21.68
C ASP A 92 -75.52 -15.28 -21.43
N GLU A 93 -74.79 -14.78 -22.43
CA GLU A 93 -74.04 -13.51 -22.36
C GLU A 93 -74.89 -12.29 -22.07
N ALA A 94 -76.19 -12.31 -22.46
CA ALA A 94 -77.13 -11.27 -22.19
C ALA A 94 -77.77 -11.40 -20.80
N GLY A 95 -77.48 -12.43 -20.04
CA GLY A 95 -78.08 -12.74 -18.75
C GLY A 95 -79.39 -13.44 -18.85
N HIS A 96 -79.80 -13.92 -20.06
CA HIS A 96 -81.04 -14.63 -20.26
C HIS A 96 -80.89 -16.13 -20.13
N ALA A 97 -81.93 -16.76 -19.54
CA ALA A 97 -82.02 -18.22 -19.50
C ALA A 97 -83.53 -18.63 -19.69
N THR A 98 -83.70 -19.74 -20.39
CA THR A 98 -85.05 -20.34 -20.57
C THR A 98 -84.99 -21.79 -20.12
N LEU A 99 -85.95 -22.25 -19.33
CA LEU A 99 -86.01 -23.66 -18.94
C LEU A 99 -86.23 -24.55 -20.18
N SER A 100 -85.41 -25.54 -20.32
CA SER A 100 -85.56 -26.58 -21.34
C SER A 100 -86.52 -27.70 -20.92
N THR A 101 -86.82 -27.78 -19.64
CA THR A 101 -87.73 -28.82 -19.06
C THR A 101 -89.07 -28.20 -18.72
N PRO A 102 -90.22 -28.65 -19.29
CA PRO A 102 -91.52 -28.21 -18.92
C PRO A 102 -91.81 -28.47 -17.44
N LEU A 103 -92.42 -27.50 -16.77
CA LEU A 103 -92.86 -27.60 -15.39
C LEU A 103 -94.38 -27.57 -15.33
N GLU A 104 -94.95 -28.33 -14.42
CA GLU A 104 -96.37 -28.32 -14.11
C GLU A 104 -96.86 -26.98 -13.45
N ASP A 105 -98.15 -26.73 -13.50
CA ASP A 105 -98.68 -25.65 -12.69
C ASP A 105 -98.33 -25.83 -11.21
N GLY A 106 -97.90 -24.76 -10.59
CA GLY A 106 -97.46 -24.82 -9.21
C GLY A 106 -96.49 -23.66 -8.86
N THR A 107 -96.14 -23.61 -7.58
CA THR A 107 -95.14 -22.64 -7.07
C THR A 107 -93.79 -23.30 -6.99
N TYR A 108 -92.81 -22.59 -7.46
CA TYR A 108 -91.43 -23.03 -7.47
C TYR A 108 -90.54 -21.94 -6.85
N SER A 109 -89.40 -22.41 -6.31
CA SER A 109 -88.35 -21.54 -5.86
C SER A 109 -87.05 -21.76 -6.66
N VAL A 110 -86.23 -20.68 -6.82
CA VAL A 110 -85.03 -20.62 -7.58
C VAL A 110 -83.95 -20.11 -6.67
N LYS A 111 -82.85 -20.83 -6.64
CA LYS A 111 -81.64 -20.43 -5.91
C LYS A 111 -80.38 -20.53 -6.80
N GLU A 112 -79.52 -19.51 -6.78
CA GLU A 112 -78.27 -19.54 -7.46
C GLU A 112 -77.34 -20.56 -6.79
N VAL A 113 -76.63 -21.33 -7.59
CA VAL A 113 -75.62 -22.34 -7.12
C VAL A 113 -74.26 -22.09 -7.67
N THR A 114 -74.19 -21.37 -8.78
CA THR A 114 -72.93 -20.94 -9.35
C THR A 114 -73.12 -19.51 -9.89
N PRO A 115 -72.39 -18.54 -9.33
CA PRO A 115 -72.45 -17.18 -9.86
C PRO A 115 -71.76 -17.09 -11.20
N PRO A 116 -72.05 -16.12 -12.04
CA PRO A 116 -71.34 -15.90 -13.26
C PRO A 116 -70.00 -15.21 -12.97
N LYS A 117 -69.14 -15.18 -13.99
CA LYS A 117 -67.80 -14.59 -13.88
C LYS A 117 -67.80 -13.15 -13.36
N GLY A 118 -67.10 -12.93 -12.24
CA GLY A 118 -66.95 -11.59 -11.64
C GLY A 118 -68.05 -11.19 -10.67
N TYR A 119 -69.08 -12.01 -10.43
CA TYR A 119 -70.18 -11.70 -9.50
C TYR A 119 -70.11 -12.56 -8.24
N LYS A 120 -70.68 -12.01 -7.17
CA LYS A 120 -70.83 -12.74 -5.90
C LYS A 120 -71.99 -13.73 -6.05
N LEU A 121 -71.96 -14.79 -5.27
CA LEU A 121 -73.06 -15.73 -5.19
C LEU A 121 -74.28 -15.05 -4.56
N ASP A 122 -75.42 -15.05 -5.28
CA ASP A 122 -76.73 -14.56 -4.71
C ASP A 122 -77.35 -15.69 -3.87
N GLU A 123 -77.31 -15.56 -2.58
CA GLU A 123 -77.91 -16.52 -1.66
C GLU A 123 -79.42 -16.37 -1.54
N LYS A 124 -80.04 -15.36 -2.17
CA LYS A 124 -81.46 -15.09 -2.11
C LYS A 124 -82.26 -16.16 -2.83
N ILE A 125 -83.44 -16.52 -2.25
CA ILE A 125 -84.37 -17.46 -2.84
C ILE A 125 -85.45 -16.64 -3.52
N TYR A 126 -85.56 -16.83 -4.82
CA TYR A 126 -86.67 -16.23 -5.63
C TYR A 126 -87.76 -17.24 -5.81
N THR A 127 -89.01 -16.77 -5.98
CA THR A 127 -90.14 -17.64 -6.19
C THR A 127 -90.92 -17.21 -7.43
N PHE A 128 -91.46 -18.18 -8.17
CA PHE A 128 -92.41 -17.95 -9.27
C PHE A 128 -93.52 -18.98 -9.24
N THR A 129 -94.62 -18.65 -9.90
CA THR A 129 -95.77 -19.54 -9.97
C THR A 129 -96.18 -19.70 -11.42
N ILE A 130 -96.33 -20.95 -11.88
CA ILE A 130 -96.91 -21.32 -13.17
C ILE A 130 -98.42 -21.49 -12.92
N ASN A 131 -99.25 -20.70 -13.63
CA ASN A 131 -100.66 -20.75 -13.54
C ASN A 131 -101.27 -20.55 -14.96
N GLY A 132 -101.03 -21.49 -15.80
CA GLY A 132 -101.56 -21.49 -17.12
C GLY A 132 -101.00 -20.48 -18.14
N ALA A 133 -99.86 -19.89 -17.87
CA ALA A 133 -99.19 -18.89 -18.71
C ALA A 133 -97.68 -18.91 -18.56
N ASP A 134 -96.95 -18.39 -19.58
CA ASP A 134 -95.51 -18.13 -19.55
C ASP A 134 -95.16 -17.23 -18.36
N THR A 135 -94.04 -17.49 -17.74
CA THR A 135 -93.60 -16.79 -16.53
C THR A 135 -92.18 -16.30 -16.69
N SER A 136 -91.90 -15.08 -16.22
CA SER A 136 -90.55 -14.50 -16.20
C SER A 136 -90.11 -14.16 -14.79
N LEU A 137 -88.83 -14.37 -14.52
CA LEU A 137 -88.19 -14.06 -13.26
C LEU A 137 -87.00 -13.09 -13.54
N SER A 138 -86.91 -12.06 -12.72
CA SER A 138 -85.76 -11.15 -12.75
C SER A 138 -84.93 -11.30 -11.48
N VAL A 139 -83.61 -11.44 -11.64
CA VAL A 139 -82.64 -11.57 -10.56
C VAL A 139 -81.52 -10.58 -10.77
N GLU A 140 -80.90 -10.13 -9.69
CA GLU A 140 -79.81 -9.18 -9.74
C GLU A 140 -78.63 -9.73 -8.89
N ASP A 141 -77.37 -9.68 -9.41
CA ASP A 141 -76.23 -10.03 -8.63
C ASP A 141 -75.36 -8.81 -8.35
N GLU A 142 -74.76 -8.82 -7.19
CA GLU A 142 -73.69 -7.86 -6.83
C GLU A 142 -72.36 -8.24 -7.51
N PRO A 143 -71.72 -7.30 -8.25
CA PRO A 143 -70.38 -7.57 -8.77
C PRO A 143 -69.42 -7.69 -7.61
N GLY A 144 -68.47 -8.64 -7.75
CA GLY A 144 -67.28 -8.71 -6.92
C GLY A 144 -66.32 -7.57 -7.25
N THR A 145 -65.51 -7.21 -6.35
CA THR A 145 -64.52 -6.16 -6.51
C THR A 145 -63.10 -6.63 -6.08
N LEU A 146 -62.10 -5.92 -6.56
CA LEU A 146 -60.72 -6.07 -6.20
C LEU A 146 -60.41 -5.21 -4.97
N THR A 147 -59.72 -5.78 -4.00
CA THR A 147 -58.97 -5.08 -2.96
C THR A 147 -57.48 -5.10 -3.34
N LEU A 148 -56.88 -3.93 -3.53
CA LEU A 148 -55.46 -3.79 -3.89
C LEU A 148 -54.65 -3.38 -2.66
N LYS A 149 -53.61 -4.13 -2.36
CA LYS A 149 -52.60 -3.80 -1.37
C LYS A 149 -51.22 -3.69 -2.04
N LEU A 150 -50.59 -2.56 -1.88
CA LEU A 150 -49.28 -2.26 -2.47
C LEU A 150 -48.25 -2.13 -1.37
N LYS A 151 -47.07 -2.67 -1.64
CA LYS A 151 -45.92 -2.55 -0.75
C LYS A 151 -44.64 -2.26 -1.54
N LYS A 152 -44.00 -1.16 -1.18
CA LYS A 152 -42.69 -0.76 -1.67
C LYS A 152 -41.59 -1.48 -0.91
N LYS A 153 -40.52 -1.87 -1.61
CA LYS A 153 -39.33 -2.56 -1.04
C LYS A 153 -38.06 -1.97 -1.60
N ASP A 154 -36.96 -2.08 -0.83
CA ASP A 154 -35.63 -1.91 -1.33
C ASP A 154 -35.23 -3.13 -2.18
N SER A 155 -34.60 -2.90 -3.33
CA SER A 155 -34.27 -3.95 -4.30
C SER A 155 -33.27 -5.00 -3.76
N GLN A 156 -32.47 -4.65 -2.76
CA GLN A 156 -31.41 -5.52 -2.21
C GLN A 156 -31.73 -6.05 -0.81
N THR A 157 -32.35 -5.25 0.04
CA THR A 157 -32.64 -5.59 1.44
C THR A 157 -34.09 -5.97 1.69
N GLY A 158 -34.96 -5.75 0.73
CA GLY A 158 -36.37 -6.03 0.84
C GLY A 158 -37.10 -4.99 1.68
N SER A 159 -37.61 -5.35 2.85
CA SER A 159 -38.46 -4.46 3.66
C SER A 159 -37.72 -3.47 4.55
N ALA A 160 -36.39 -3.52 4.59
CA ALA A 160 -35.59 -2.57 5.35
C ALA A 160 -34.91 -1.58 4.40
N PRO A 161 -34.96 -0.27 4.66
CA PRO A 161 -34.19 0.71 3.86
C PRO A 161 -32.71 0.58 4.10
N GLN A 162 -31.90 1.08 3.16
CA GLN A 162 -30.44 1.13 3.31
C GLN A 162 -29.97 2.49 3.84
N GLY A 163 -28.94 2.48 4.66
CA GLY A 163 -28.26 3.69 5.10
C GLY A 163 -29.21 4.66 5.82
N ASN A 164 -29.27 5.89 5.35
CA ASN A 164 -30.22 6.91 5.85
C ASN A 164 -31.45 7.07 4.93
N ALA A 165 -31.59 6.22 3.91
CA ALA A 165 -32.75 6.25 3.05
C ALA A 165 -34.02 5.84 3.80
N SER A 166 -35.18 6.24 3.30
CA SER A 166 -36.51 5.97 3.89
C SER A 166 -37.41 5.34 2.87
N LEU A 167 -38.23 4.35 3.26
CA LEU A 167 -39.31 3.83 2.42
C LEU A 167 -40.58 4.71 2.53
N ALA A 168 -40.65 5.64 3.48
CA ALA A 168 -41.76 6.56 3.65
C ALA A 168 -41.73 7.70 2.64
N GLY A 169 -42.90 8.09 2.16
CA GLY A 169 -43.05 9.27 1.32
C GLY A 169 -43.01 9.02 -0.18
N ALA A 170 -42.87 7.76 -0.62
CA ALA A 170 -43.13 7.44 -2.02
C ALA A 170 -44.58 7.70 -2.40
N VAL A 171 -44.82 8.38 -3.51
CA VAL A 171 -46.17 8.65 -4.01
C VAL A 171 -46.38 7.85 -5.28
N TYR A 172 -47.40 6.99 -5.23
CA TYR A 172 -47.81 6.16 -6.37
C TYR A 172 -49.21 6.55 -6.86
N GLN A 173 -49.36 6.68 -8.17
CA GLN A 173 -50.65 6.82 -8.84
C GLN A 173 -51.14 5.44 -9.26
N VAL A 174 -52.32 5.06 -8.76
CA VAL A 174 -53.04 3.86 -9.16
C VAL A 174 -54.13 4.28 -10.13
N SER A 175 -54.22 3.68 -11.32
CA SER A 175 -55.24 3.99 -12.31
C SER A 175 -55.99 2.73 -12.73
N TYR A 176 -57.30 2.82 -12.84
CA TYR A 176 -58.19 1.73 -13.25
C TYR A 176 -59.45 2.26 -13.96
N GLN A 177 -60.23 1.39 -14.63
CA GLN A 177 -61.45 1.75 -15.32
C GLN A 177 -62.69 1.51 -14.43
N LYS A 178 -63.57 2.49 -14.34
CA LYS A 178 -64.85 2.38 -13.67
C LYS A 178 -65.93 3.14 -14.47
N GLY A 179 -66.96 2.44 -14.92
CA GLY A 179 -68.06 3.06 -15.72
C GLY A 179 -67.54 3.68 -17.03
N GLY A 180 -66.56 3.11 -17.68
CA GLY A 180 -65.94 3.65 -18.90
C GLY A 180 -65.06 4.90 -18.71
N GLN A 181 -64.79 5.28 -17.46
CA GLN A 181 -63.95 6.40 -17.11
C GLN A 181 -62.69 5.87 -16.43
N THR A 182 -61.55 6.53 -16.67
CA THR A 182 -60.33 6.27 -15.90
C THR A 182 -60.40 6.98 -14.55
N VAL A 183 -60.28 6.20 -13.49
CA VAL A 183 -60.17 6.70 -12.12
C VAL A 183 -58.69 6.64 -11.74
N THR A 184 -58.20 7.68 -11.07
CA THR A 184 -56.84 7.76 -10.53
C THR A 184 -56.84 8.07 -9.04
N GLU A 185 -56.04 7.31 -8.27
CA GLU A 185 -55.89 7.47 -6.83
C GLU A 185 -54.40 7.63 -6.53
N GLU A 186 -54.05 8.49 -5.58
CA GLU A 186 -52.68 8.63 -5.12
C GLU A 186 -52.51 8.01 -3.74
N LEU A 187 -51.50 7.20 -3.60
CA LEU A 187 -51.14 6.52 -2.36
C LEU A 187 -49.74 6.93 -1.93
N THR A 188 -49.53 7.13 -0.64
CA THR A 188 -48.23 7.48 -0.06
C THR A 188 -47.74 6.36 0.86
N SER A 189 -46.49 5.95 0.71
CA SER A 189 -45.90 4.88 1.53
C SER A 189 -45.59 5.34 2.96
N ASP A 190 -45.75 4.42 3.91
CA ASP A 190 -45.31 4.56 5.28
C ASP A 190 -43.83 4.13 5.47
N ALA A 191 -43.33 4.19 6.69
CA ALA A 191 -41.95 3.81 7.02
C ALA A 191 -41.65 2.32 6.79
N GLN A 192 -42.66 1.46 6.70
CA GLN A 192 -42.56 0.05 6.38
C GLN A 192 -42.77 -0.24 4.88
N GLY A 193 -42.93 0.79 4.08
CA GLY A 193 -43.17 0.72 2.64
C GLY A 193 -44.62 0.36 2.25
N ASN A 194 -45.59 0.31 3.20
CA ASN A 194 -46.97 0.03 2.86
C ASN A 194 -47.62 1.29 2.29
N LEU A 195 -48.31 1.13 1.14
CA LEU A 195 -49.04 2.23 0.47
C LEU A 195 -50.52 2.28 0.85
N GLY A 196 -50.95 1.43 1.78
CA GLY A 196 -52.36 1.34 2.19
C GLY A 196 -53.12 0.31 1.37
N THR A 197 -54.50 0.43 1.42
CA THR A 197 -55.41 -0.52 0.77
C THR A 197 -56.43 0.28 -0.02
N LEU A 198 -56.63 -0.06 -1.29
CA LEU A 198 -57.73 0.43 -2.10
C LEU A 198 -58.77 -0.67 -2.23
N GLU A 199 -60.02 -0.35 -1.92
CA GLU A 199 -61.13 -1.27 -1.97
C GLU A 199 -62.16 -0.86 -3.04
N GLY A 200 -62.99 -1.79 -3.51
CA GLY A 200 -64.05 -1.51 -4.46
C GLY A 200 -63.56 -1.20 -5.88
N ILE A 201 -62.36 -1.62 -6.23
CA ILE A 201 -61.85 -1.50 -7.59
C ILE A 201 -62.53 -2.54 -8.47
N PRO A 202 -63.08 -2.18 -9.66
CA PRO A 202 -63.53 -3.17 -10.63
C PRO A 202 -62.44 -4.14 -11.07
N PHE A 203 -62.80 -5.41 -11.31
CA PHE A 203 -61.90 -6.32 -11.99
C PHE A 203 -61.48 -5.77 -13.36
N GLY A 204 -60.29 -6.11 -13.81
CA GLY A 204 -59.74 -5.60 -15.05
C GLY A 204 -58.26 -5.23 -14.88
N THR A 205 -57.77 -4.29 -15.66
CA THR A 205 -56.40 -3.81 -15.64
C THR A 205 -56.27 -2.65 -14.66
N VAL A 206 -55.28 -2.78 -13.75
CA VAL A 206 -54.85 -1.73 -12.84
C VAL A 206 -53.40 -1.37 -13.19
N THR A 207 -53.10 -0.10 -13.35
CA THR A 207 -51.74 0.40 -13.55
C THR A 207 -51.25 1.14 -12.30
N VAL A 208 -49.99 0.91 -11.95
CA VAL A 208 -49.32 1.52 -10.79
C VAL A 208 -48.07 2.22 -11.29
N LYS A 209 -47.95 3.51 -11.04
CA LYS A 209 -46.81 4.34 -11.46
C LYS A 209 -46.35 5.16 -10.28
N GLU A 210 -45.00 5.15 -10.04
CA GLU A 210 -44.43 6.06 -9.07
C GLU A 210 -44.39 7.50 -9.62
N LEU A 211 -44.85 8.45 -8.84
CA LEU A 211 -44.80 9.88 -9.15
C LEU A 211 -43.64 10.57 -8.44
N THR A 212 -43.33 10.14 -7.22
CA THR A 212 -42.27 10.70 -6.38
C THR A 212 -41.61 9.57 -5.62
N ALA A 213 -40.29 9.43 -5.78
CA ALA A 213 -39.51 8.50 -5.00
C ALA A 213 -39.36 9.01 -3.55
N PRO A 214 -39.23 8.13 -2.58
CA PRO A 214 -38.94 8.53 -1.21
C PRO A 214 -37.46 8.94 -1.06
N GLU A 215 -37.14 9.56 0.06
CA GLU A 215 -35.79 10.05 0.34
C GLU A 215 -34.74 8.95 0.22
N GLY A 216 -33.68 9.22 -0.55
CA GLY A 216 -32.54 8.31 -0.74
C GLY A 216 -32.78 7.22 -1.79
N TYR A 217 -33.89 7.19 -2.49
CA TYR A 217 -34.17 6.25 -3.58
C TYR A 217 -34.20 6.94 -4.94
N ARG A 218 -33.98 6.16 -5.99
CA ARG A 218 -34.19 6.57 -7.38
C ARG A 218 -35.67 6.44 -7.73
N LEU A 219 -36.19 7.34 -8.57
CA LEU A 219 -37.53 7.25 -9.07
C LEU A 219 -37.67 6.03 -10.01
N ASP A 220 -38.65 5.16 -9.73
CA ASP A 220 -39.04 4.14 -10.69
C ASP A 220 -39.94 4.78 -11.78
N THR A 221 -39.42 4.76 -13.00
CA THR A 221 -40.12 5.32 -14.15
C THR A 221 -40.99 4.30 -14.87
N GLU A 222 -41.00 3.03 -14.46
CA GLU A 222 -41.77 1.97 -15.03
C GLU A 222 -43.24 2.10 -14.63
N VAL A 223 -44.18 1.71 -15.56
CA VAL A 223 -45.58 1.59 -15.27
C VAL A 223 -45.91 0.12 -15.10
N HIS A 224 -46.08 -0.29 -13.85
CA HIS A 224 -46.48 -1.66 -13.52
C HIS A 224 -47.91 -1.90 -13.87
N THR A 225 -48.22 -3.02 -14.52
CA THR A 225 -49.56 -3.34 -14.99
C THR A 225 -50.01 -4.70 -14.46
N TYR A 226 -51.11 -4.72 -13.75
CA TYR A 226 -51.72 -5.92 -13.18
C TYR A 226 -53.10 -6.12 -13.78
N THR A 227 -53.43 -7.32 -14.22
CA THR A 227 -54.74 -7.67 -14.75
C THR A 227 -55.39 -8.74 -13.89
N VAL A 228 -56.56 -8.41 -13.33
CA VAL A 228 -57.34 -9.33 -12.50
C VAL A 228 -58.63 -9.68 -13.25
N ASP A 229 -58.76 -10.93 -13.59
CA ASP A 229 -59.96 -11.46 -14.25
C ASP A 229 -60.99 -11.85 -13.18
N GLY A 230 -62.30 -11.60 -13.45
CA GLY A 230 -63.37 -11.92 -12.54
C GLY A 230 -63.51 -13.41 -12.15
N SER A 231 -62.85 -14.31 -12.89
CA SER A 231 -62.82 -15.75 -12.55
C SER A 231 -61.95 -16.05 -11.28
N GLN A 232 -61.14 -15.07 -10.85
CA GLN A 232 -60.30 -15.17 -9.65
C GLN A 232 -61.09 -14.87 -8.36
N LEU A 233 -62.34 -14.41 -8.48
CA LEU A 233 -63.19 -14.11 -7.34
C LEU A 233 -63.48 -15.36 -6.51
N VAL A 234 -63.13 -15.28 -5.20
CA VAL A 234 -63.46 -16.33 -4.22
C VAL A 234 -64.18 -15.64 -3.06
N GLY A 235 -65.48 -15.96 -2.90
CA GLY A 235 -66.35 -15.25 -1.95
C GLY A 235 -66.78 -13.86 -2.46
N ASP A 236 -66.57 -12.83 -1.64
CA ASP A 236 -67.10 -11.48 -1.92
C ASP A 236 -66.14 -10.54 -2.59
N THR A 237 -64.79 -10.73 -2.36
CA THR A 237 -63.74 -9.87 -2.87
C THR A 237 -62.53 -10.70 -3.22
N TYR A 238 -61.74 -10.21 -4.17
CA TYR A 238 -60.41 -10.73 -4.46
C TYR A 238 -59.37 -9.72 -3.96
N THR A 239 -58.37 -10.19 -3.20
CA THR A 239 -57.26 -9.34 -2.77
C THR A 239 -56.05 -9.59 -3.66
N LEU A 240 -55.58 -8.55 -4.34
CA LEU A 240 -54.31 -8.50 -5.03
C LEU A 240 -53.27 -7.86 -4.10
N GLU A 241 -52.32 -8.66 -3.65
CA GLU A 241 -51.17 -8.18 -2.91
C GLU A 241 -49.98 -8.01 -3.89
N VAL A 242 -49.55 -6.75 -4.08
CA VAL A 242 -48.41 -6.38 -4.92
C VAL A 242 -47.26 -6.04 -3.99
N ASP A 243 -46.25 -6.88 -3.98
CA ASP A 243 -45.06 -6.76 -3.13
C ASP A 243 -43.73 -6.77 -3.92
N ASP A 244 -43.82 -6.58 -5.22
CA ASP A 244 -42.72 -6.53 -6.19
C ASP A 244 -42.33 -5.10 -6.63
N LEU A 245 -42.92 -4.07 -6.02
CA LEU A 245 -42.50 -2.67 -6.22
C LEU A 245 -41.17 -2.45 -5.52
N THR A 246 -40.07 -2.69 -6.25
CA THR A 246 -38.70 -2.60 -5.74
C THR A 246 -38.00 -1.40 -6.33
N GLU A 247 -37.23 -0.70 -5.51
CA GLU A 247 -36.41 0.44 -5.95
C GLU A 247 -34.96 0.34 -5.55
N GLU A 248 -34.14 1.04 -6.31
CA GLU A 248 -32.71 1.15 -6.05
C GLU A 248 -32.41 2.35 -5.17
N VAL A 249 -31.67 2.14 -4.11
CA VAL A 249 -31.13 3.22 -3.29
C VAL A 249 -30.20 4.10 -4.13
N GLN A 250 -30.27 5.41 -3.96
CA GLN A 250 -29.28 6.34 -4.54
C GLN A 250 -27.89 5.99 -4.04
N ARG A 251 -26.89 6.12 -4.91
CA ARG A 251 -25.52 5.78 -4.59
C ARG A 251 -24.57 6.87 -5.04
N GLY A 252 -23.50 7.02 -4.29
CA GLY A 252 -22.39 7.88 -4.61
C GLY A 252 -21.05 7.18 -4.37
N GLY A 253 -20.00 7.97 -4.30
CA GLY A 253 -18.67 7.50 -4.02
C GLY A 253 -17.76 8.59 -3.48
N LEU A 254 -16.54 8.20 -3.21
CA LEU A 254 -15.48 9.11 -2.79
C LEU A 254 -14.15 8.73 -3.42
N THR A 255 -13.27 9.72 -3.46
CA THR A 255 -11.86 9.60 -3.83
C THR A 255 -11.02 10.21 -2.72
N ILE A 256 -9.95 9.53 -2.32
CA ILE A 256 -8.94 10.03 -1.40
C ILE A 256 -7.66 10.17 -2.18
N GLN A 257 -7.09 11.37 -2.19
CA GLN A 257 -5.73 11.63 -2.64
C GLN A 257 -4.80 11.54 -1.45
N LYS A 258 -3.92 10.55 -1.45
CA LYS A 258 -2.85 10.43 -0.47
C LYS A 258 -1.71 11.37 -0.83
N LEU A 259 -1.16 12.05 0.16
CA LEU A 259 -0.09 13.04 0.01
C LEU A 259 1.07 12.73 0.96
N ASP A 260 2.26 13.08 0.54
CA ASP A 260 3.39 13.32 1.43
C ASP A 260 3.23 14.70 2.05
N SER A 261 3.33 14.81 3.36
CA SER A 261 3.07 16.06 4.11
C SER A 261 3.98 17.24 3.74
N GLN A 262 5.10 16.99 3.08
CA GLN A 262 6.07 18.03 2.69
C GLN A 262 6.10 18.30 1.19
N THR A 263 5.77 17.33 0.36
CA THR A 263 5.92 17.41 -1.10
C THR A 263 4.63 17.16 -1.88
N GLY A 264 3.55 16.83 -1.20
CA GLY A 264 2.24 16.64 -1.80
C GLY A 264 2.11 15.33 -2.57
N THR A 265 1.71 15.40 -3.84
CA THR A 265 1.44 14.21 -4.68
C THR A 265 2.69 13.46 -5.15
N THR A 266 3.87 14.07 -5.01
CA THR A 266 5.14 13.41 -5.34
C THR A 266 5.84 13.04 -4.05
N PRO A 267 5.91 11.76 -3.66
CA PRO A 267 6.57 11.36 -2.41
C PRO A 267 8.07 11.58 -2.49
N GLN A 268 8.69 11.82 -1.33
CA GLN A 268 10.13 12.06 -1.24
C GLN A 268 10.95 10.79 -1.53
N GLY A 269 12.10 10.98 -2.13
CA GLY A 269 13.10 9.93 -2.30
C GLY A 269 12.61 8.74 -3.12
N ASP A 270 12.65 7.56 -2.54
CA ASP A 270 12.11 6.32 -3.11
C ASP A 270 10.79 5.91 -2.46
N ALA A 271 10.17 6.80 -1.68
CA ALA A 271 8.90 6.52 -1.04
C ALA A 271 7.76 6.36 -2.07
N SER A 272 6.70 5.68 -1.67
CA SER A 272 5.52 5.43 -2.47
C SER A 272 4.26 5.80 -1.72
N LEU A 273 3.27 6.31 -2.44
CA LEU A 273 1.91 6.52 -1.94
C LEU A 273 0.98 5.33 -2.25
N GLU A 274 1.49 4.26 -2.89
CA GLU A 274 0.75 3.06 -3.26
C GLU A 274 0.58 2.10 -2.07
N GLY A 275 -0.57 1.41 -2.03
CA GLY A 275 -0.80 0.32 -1.08
C GLY A 275 -1.31 0.77 0.29
N ILE A 276 -1.62 2.05 0.48
CA ILE A 276 -2.17 2.60 1.73
C ILE A 276 -3.67 2.31 1.78
N GLN A 277 -4.17 1.79 2.90
CA GLN A 277 -5.55 1.31 3.02
C GLN A 277 -6.40 2.22 3.88
N PHE A 278 -7.63 2.47 3.39
CA PHE A 278 -8.68 3.20 4.09
C PHE A 278 -9.91 2.32 4.26
N GLU A 279 -10.43 2.23 5.46
CA GLU A 279 -11.72 1.63 5.77
C GLU A 279 -12.82 2.68 5.70
N ILE A 280 -13.92 2.33 5.05
CA ILE A 280 -15.15 3.10 5.01
C ILE A 280 -16.14 2.41 5.94
N VAL A 281 -16.52 3.07 7.02
CA VAL A 281 -17.38 2.55 8.08
C VAL A 281 -18.78 3.15 7.93
N ASN A 282 -19.81 2.31 7.93
CA ASN A 282 -21.21 2.77 7.91
C ASN A 282 -21.59 3.45 9.23
N GLN A 283 -21.96 4.72 9.17
CA GLN A 283 -22.46 5.51 10.31
C GLN A 283 -23.95 5.84 10.18
N SER A 284 -24.60 5.29 9.16
CA SER A 284 -26.03 5.51 8.90
C SER A 284 -26.91 4.78 9.91
N ALA A 285 -28.21 5.10 9.90
CA ALA A 285 -29.20 4.48 10.78
C ALA A 285 -29.47 2.99 10.48
N ASN A 286 -29.32 2.58 9.22
CA ASN A 286 -29.61 1.22 8.76
C ASN A 286 -28.36 0.56 8.14
N PRO A 287 -28.39 -0.77 7.98
CA PRO A 287 -27.37 -1.47 7.22
C PRO A 287 -27.29 -0.98 5.77
N VAL A 288 -26.10 -1.07 5.18
CA VAL A 288 -25.86 -0.76 3.76
C VAL A 288 -25.35 -2.01 3.05
N VAL A 289 -25.69 -2.15 1.78
CA VAL A 289 -25.17 -3.22 0.92
C VAL A 289 -24.17 -2.64 -0.06
N VAL A 290 -22.91 -3.02 0.09
CA VAL A 290 -21.79 -2.58 -0.76
C VAL A 290 -21.13 -3.80 -1.38
N ASN A 291 -21.09 -3.85 -2.72
CA ASN A 291 -20.52 -4.99 -3.46
C ASN A 291 -21.08 -6.35 -3.02
N GLY A 292 -22.38 -6.41 -2.71
CA GLY A 292 -23.07 -7.62 -2.26
C GLY A 292 -22.86 -8.00 -0.79
N ASN A 293 -22.07 -7.25 -0.04
CA ASN A 293 -21.85 -7.44 1.40
C ASN A 293 -22.69 -6.45 2.21
N THR A 294 -23.29 -6.94 3.29
CA THR A 294 -24.09 -6.10 4.20
C THR A 294 -23.22 -5.64 5.37
N ALA A 295 -23.17 -4.32 5.59
CA ALA A 295 -22.52 -3.70 6.73
C ALA A 295 -23.55 -3.01 7.63
N ALA A 296 -23.68 -3.47 8.86
CA ALA A 296 -24.51 -2.82 9.88
C ALA A 296 -23.91 -1.46 10.31
N PRO A 297 -24.71 -0.59 10.97
CA PRO A 297 -24.16 0.63 11.58
C PRO A 297 -22.93 0.34 12.45
N GLY A 298 -21.86 1.11 12.27
CA GLY A 298 -20.56 0.94 12.93
C GLY A 298 -19.65 -0.15 12.33
N GLN A 299 -20.07 -0.86 11.31
CA GLN A 299 -19.24 -1.86 10.63
C GLN A 299 -18.58 -1.30 9.37
N VAL A 300 -17.45 -1.89 9.00
CA VAL A 300 -16.73 -1.58 7.76
C VAL A 300 -17.58 -2.03 6.56
N ALA A 301 -17.95 -1.06 5.72
CA ALA A 301 -18.72 -1.30 4.49
C ALA A 301 -17.78 -1.77 3.36
N MET A 302 -16.60 -1.19 3.27
CA MET A 302 -15.54 -1.60 2.34
C MET A 302 -14.18 -1.02 2.75
N THR A 303 -13.13 -1.58 2.17
CA THR A 303 -11.77 -1.05 2.22
C THR A 303 -11.34 -0.64 0.82
N ILE A 304 -10.70 0.53 0.69
CA ILE A 304 -10.10 1.02 -0.54
C ILE A 304 -8.59 1.17 -0.34
N THR A 305 -7.83 1.01 -1.42
CA THR A 305 -6.36 1.02 -1.40
C THR A 305 -5.84 1.99 -2.45
N THR A 306 -4.83 2.76 -2.10
CA THR A 306 -4.21 3.71 -3.03
C THR A 306 -3.43 3.00 -4.14
N ASN A 307 -3.53 3.53 -5.35
CA ASN A 307 -2.73 3.14 -6.50
C ASN A 307 -1.37 3.89 -6.52
N SER A 308 -0.58 3.68 -7.57
CA SER A 308 0.74 4.33 -7.73
C SER A 308 0.72 5.86 -7.81
N ALA A 309 -0.44 6.45 -8.12
CA ALA A 309 -0.64 7.90 -8.07
C ALA A 309 -1.12 8.41 -6.69
N GLY A 310 -1.20 7.52 -5.70
CA GLY A 310 -1.71 7.83 -4.37
C GLY A 310 -3.24 7.98 -4.29
N VAL A 311 -3.99 7.49 -5.30
CA VAL A 311 -5.44 7.64 -5.38
C VAL A 311 -6.14 6.36 -4.93
N ALA A 312 -7.03 6.48 -3.95
CA ALA A 312 -7.98 5.44 -3.56
C ALA A 312 -9.40 5.91 -3.87
N THR A 313 -10.22 5.10 -4.55
CA THR A 313 -11.58 5.47 -4.94
C THR A 313 -12.55 4.31 -4.80
N THR A 314 -13.79 4.62 -4.45
CA THR A 314 -14.88 3.64 -4.42
C THR A 314 -15.55 3.46 -5.78
N GLY A 315 -15.60 4.50 -6.62
CA GLY A 315 -16.48 4.65 -7.77
C GLY A 315 -17.80 5.35 -7.41
N GLU A 316 -18.41 6.01 -8.42
CA GLU A 316 -19.56 6.92 -8.26
C GLU A 316 -20.90 6.26 -7.88
N SER A 317 -21.01 4.94 -7.93
CA SER A 317 -22.25 4.19 -7.68
C SER A 317 -22.07 3.09 -6.64
N THR A 318 -21.14 3.28 -5.70
CA THR A 318 -20.75 2.21 -4.76
C THR A 318 -21.44 2.33 -3.41
N LEU A 319 -21.38 3.51 -2.78
CA LEU A 319 -21.87 3.74 -1.42
C LEU A 319 -23.36 4.15 -1.46
N PRO A 320 -24.26 3.43 -0.78
CA PRO A 320 -25.65 3.84 -0.61
C PRO A 320 -25.81 5.20 0.04
N TYR A 321 -26.95 5.85 -0.18
CA TYR A 321 -27.37 7.06 0.51
C TYR A 321 -27.23 6.91 2.02
N GLY A 322 -26.42 7.76 2.67
CA GLY A 322 -26.13 7.65 4.09
C GLY A 322 -24.87 8.34 4.56
N ASP A 323 -24.54 8.14 5.81
CA ASP A 323 -23.38 8.69 6.47
C ASP A 323 -22.31 7.63 6.69
N TYR A 324 -21.06 8.04 6.52
CA TYR A 324 -19.89 7.18 6.66
C TYR A 324 -18.75 7.91 7.37
N THR A 325 -17.87 7.17 7.99
CA THR A 325 -16.55 7.66 8.36
C THR A 325 -15.48 6.89 7.59
N VAL A 326 -14.42 7.58 7.21
CA VAL A 326 -13.26 7.00 6.52
C VAL A 326 -12.03 7.21 7.38
N ARG A 327 -11.26 6.14 7.59
CA ARG A 327 -10.03 6.15 8.39
C ARG A 327 -8.92 5.37 7.71
N GLU A 328 -7.70 5.84 7.83
CA GLU A 328 -6.52 5.09 7.42
C GLU A 328 -6.24 3.96 8.41
N VAL A 329 -6.07 2.74 7.92
CA VAL A 329 -5.85 1.55 8.78
C VAL A 329 -4.49 0.91 8.58
N SER A 330 -3.87 1.13 7.45
CA SER A 330 -2.49 0.70 7.21
C SER A 330 -1.81 1.58 6.20
N THR A 331 -0.50 1.73 6.37
CA THR A 331 0.38 2.39 5.41
C THR A 331 1.37 1.37 4.82
N ASN A 332 2.24 1.81 3.91
CA ASN A 332 3.33 1.00 3.37
C ASN A 332 4.64 1.25 4.13
N ASP A 333 5.69 0.50 3.80
CA ASP A 333 6.99 0.54 4.50
C ASP A 333 7.72 1.89 4.38
N SER A 334 7.34 2.75 3.44
CA SER A 334 8.02 4.02 3.17
C SER A 334 7.36 5.23 3.83
N MET A 335 6.15 5.05 4.36
CA MET A 335 5.36 6.12 4.98
C MET A 335 5.04 5.79 6.43
N LEU A 336 4.98 6.80 7.28
CA LEU A 336 4.49 6.71 8.66
C LEU A 336 2.99 6.96 8.67
N GLN A 337 2.23 6.17 9.43
CA GLN A 337 0.80 6.41 9.61
C GLN A 337 0.59 7.59 10.56
N THR A 338 0.72 8.80 10.04
CA THR A 338 0.53 10.04 10.80
C THR A 338 -0.86 10.65 10.62
N PHE A 339 -1.58 10.24 9.58
CA PHE A 339 -2.99 10.59 9.40
C PHE A 339 -3.85 9.73 10.32
N THR A 340 -4.32 10.31 11.42
CA THR A 340 -5.13 9.64 12.47
C THR A 340 -6.55 10.19 12.57
N GLU A 341 -6.91 11.18 11.75
CA GLU A 341 -8.22 11.79 11.71
C GLU A 341 -9.22 10.89 10.97
N GLU A 342 -10.49 10.95 11.38
CA GLU A 342 -11.58 10.32 10.65
C GLU A 342 -12.26 11.36 9.75
N ILE A 343 -12.43 11.03 8.48
CA ILE A 343 -13.16 11.87 7.51
C ILE A 343 -14.64 11.51 7.58
N SER A 344 -15.50 12.50 7.86
CA SER A 344 -16.96 12.35 7.79
C SER A 344 -17.43 12.53 6.34
N VAL A 345 -18.20 11.57 5.85
CA VAL A 345 -18.70 11.50 4.47
C VAL A 345 -20.22 11.33 4.49
N THR A 346 -20.96 12.15 3.73
CA THR A 346 -22.40 12.02 3.55
C THR A 346 -22.70 11.85 2.06
N ILE A 347 -23.27 10.73 1.69
CA ILE A 347 -23.81 10.49 0.36
C ILE A 347 -25.30 10.85 0.39
N ASN A 348 -25.68 11.91 -0.32
CA ASN A 348 -27.04 12.45 -0.34
C ASN A 348 -27.57 12.79 -1.74
N GLN A 349 -26.84 12.44 -2.77
CA GLN A 349 -27.23 12.59 -4.17
C GLN A 349 -26.75 11.39 -4.99
N ASP A 350 -27.58 11.00 -5.95
CA ASP A 350 -27.22 9.92 -6.87
C ASP A 350 -26.05 10.33 -7.79
N GLY A 351 -25.05 9.46 -7.92
CA GLY A 351 -23.83 9.71 -8.70
C GLY A 351 -22.87 10.74 -8.07
N GLN A 352 -23.07 11.12 -6.81
CA GLN A 352 -22.20 12.05 -6.09
C GLN A 352 -20.80 11.48 -5.95
N MET A 353 -19.75 12.27 -6.30
CA MET A 353 -18.35 11.96 -6.00
C MET A 353 -17.78 13.02 -5.07
N LEU A 354 -17.24 12.59 -3.95
CA LEU A 354 -16.60 13.45 -2.95
C LEU A 354 -15.09 13.24 -3.00
N GLU A 355 -14.32 14.32 -2.84
CA GLU A 355 -12.87 14.29 -2.88
C GLU A 355 -12.29 14.74 -1.54
N TYR A 356 -11.30 14.00 -1.05
CA TYR A 356 -10.61 14.25 0.20
C TYR A 356 -9.11 14.05 0.04
N GLU A 357 -8.34 14.70 0.89
CA GLU A 357 -6.89 14.54 0.98
C GLU A 357 -6.51 13.94 2.34
N ALA A 358 -5.48 13.09 2.34
CA ALA A 358 -4.91 12.49 3.54
C ALA A 358 -3.39 12.55 3.46
N GLU A 359 -2.75 13.15 4.44
CA GLU A 359 -1.29 13.36 4.46
C GLU A 359 -0.60 12.39 5.42
N ASN A 360 0.55 11.84 5.01
CA ASN A 360 1.45 11.12 5.91
C ASN A 360 2.87 11.69 5.78
N GLU A 361 3.66 11.47 6.82
CA GLU A 361 5.09 11.72 6.79
C GLU A 361 5.84 10.53 6.18
N VAL A 362 6.93 10.82 5.47
CA VAL A 362 7.83 9.78 4.96
C VAL A 362 8.68 9.20 6.10
N VAL A 363 8.98 7.92 6.05
CA VAL A 363 9.97 7.27 6.92
C VAL A 363 11.32 7.97 6.79
N ARG A 364 11.99 8.24 7.92
CA ARG A 364 13.31 8.86 7.96
C ARG A 364 14.29 8.00 8.74
N GLY A 365 15.53 8.01 8.28
CA GLY A 365 16.65 7.36 8.94
C GLY A 365 17.92 8.18 8.83
N GLY A 366 19.07 7.55 8.97
CA GLY A 366 20.36 8.21 8.90
C GLY A 366 21.47 7.32 8.37
N ILE A 367 22.68 7.87 8.43
CA ILE A 367 23.94 7.20 8.09
C ILE A 367 24.92 7.47 9.22
N ASP A 368 25.51 6.40 9.74
CA ASP A 368 26.62 6.42 10.70
C ASP A 368 27.88 5.88 10.01
N LEU A 369 28.91 6.69 9.93
CA LEU A 369 30.16 6.38 9.26
C LEU A 369 31.28 6.23 10.26
N GLU A 370 32.08 5.17 10.12
CA GLU A 370 33.32 4.94 10.85
C GLU A 370 34.49 4.96 9.86
N LYS A 371 35.47 5.88 10.08
CA LYS A 371 36.71 5.95 9.36
C LYS A 371 37.72 4.98 9.93
N GLN A 372 38.40 4.24 9.07
CA GLN A 372 39.40 3.27 9.47
C GLN A 372 40.66 3.39 8.61
N ASP A 373 41.79 2.98 9.20
CA ASP A 373 43.05 2.76 8.51
C ASP A 373 43.07 1.34 7.91
N SER A 374 43.57 1.20 6.69
CA SER A 374 43.53 -0.07 5.95
C SER A 374 44.31 -1.22 6.63
N GLN A 375 45.31 -0.89 7.49
CA GLN A 375 46.18 -1.87 8.11
C GLN A 375 45.94 -2.04 9.62
N THR A 376 45.47 -1.00 10.30
CA THR A 376 45.28 -0.99 11.77
C THR A 376 43.84 -0.89 12.21
N GLY A 377 42.90 -0.69 11.28
CA GLY A 377 41.47 -0.55 11.58
C GLY A 377 41.13 0.77 12.28
N SER A 378 40.46 0.71 13.42
CA SER A 378 39.97 1.89 14.16
C SER A 378 41.08 2.66 14.94
N THR A 379 42.34 2.30 14.80
CA THR A 379 43.47 3.04 15.41
C THR A 379 44.33 3.64 14.29
N PRO A 380 44.44 4.96 14.17
CA PRO A 380 45.28 5.55 13.14
C PRO A 380 46.76 5.23 13.39
N GLN A 381 47.56 5.10 12.33
CA GLN A 381 49.00 4.82 12.44
C GLN A 381 49.79 6.07 12.82
N GLY A 382 50.85 5.89 13.60
CA GLY A 382 51.80 6.95 13.90
C GLY A 382 51.18 8.19 14.51
N ASN A 383 51.32 9.32 13.87
CA ASN A 383 50.69 10.59 14.25
C ASN A 383 49.47 10.96 13.38
N SER A 384 49.03 10.05 12.51
CA SER A 384 47.87 10.29 11.69
C SER A 384 46.59 10.46 12.49
N SER A 385 45.55 11.02 11.88
CA SER A 385 44.24 11.31 12.51
C SER A 385 43.12 10.93 11.57
N PHE A 386 42.00 10.53 12.16
CA PHE A 386 40.74 10.37 11.43
C PHE A 386 39.87 11.62 11.45
N ALA A 387 40.22 12.65 12.21
CA ALA A 387 39.45 13.88 12.33
C ALA A 387 39.52 14.74 11.06
N GLY A 388 38.42 15.42 10.74
CA GLY A 388 38.37 16.44 9.69
C GLY A 388 38.31 15.88 8.27
N ILE A 389 37.85 14.65 8.10
CA ILE A 389 37.62 14.04 6.78
C ILE A 389 36.16 14.26 6.41
N ASP A 390 35.88 14.82 5.23
CA ASP A 390 34.55 15.21 4.79
C ASP A 390 33.93 14.19 3.84
N PHE A 391 32.65 13.86 4.14
CA PHE A 391 31.84 12.98 3.33
C PHE A 391 30.57 13.71 2.86
N GLU A 392 30.36 13.76 1.56
CA GLU A 392 29.14 14.25 0.95
C GLU A 392 28.09 13.15 0.88
N ILE A 393 26.86 13.48 1.32
CA ILE A 393 25.69 12.63 1.18
C ILE A 393 24.89 13.15 -0.02
N ILE A 394 24.80 12.36 -1.06
CA ILE A 394 24.20 12.73 -2.34
C ILE A 394 22.89 11.98 -2.54
N ASN A 395 21.81 12.68 -2.87
CA ASN A 395 20.53 12.05 -3.21
C ASN A 395 20.65 11.25 -4.51
N ARG A 396 20.45 9.94 -4.45
CA ARG A 396 20.36 9.03 -5.61
C ARG A 396 18.99 8.40 -5.78
N SER A 397 18.01 8.86 -5.01
CA SER A 397 16.64 8.39 -5.07
C SER A 397 15.94 8.84 -6.37
N ALA A 398 14.78 8.23 -6.65
CA ALA A 398 13.96 8.54 -7.82
C ALA A 398 13.41 9.97 -7.80
N ASN A 399 13.07 10.50 -6.61
CA ASN A 399 12.47 11.82 -6.43
C ASN A 399 13.35 12.72 -5.56
N PRO A 400 13.09 14.03 -5.56
CA PRO A 400 13.70 14.96 -4.62
C PRO A 400 13.43 14.56 -3.15
N VAL A 401 14.32 14.97 -2.26
CA VAL A 401 14.19 14.81 -0.81
C VAL A 401 14.16 16.16 -0.12
N VAL A 402 13.48 16.25 1.01
CA VAL A 402 13.43 17.46 1.84
C VAL A 402 14.19 17.21 3.13
N VAL A 403 15.26 17.95 3.36
CA VAL A 403 16.09 17.88 4.55
C VAL A 403 16.30 19.28 5.11
N GLY A 404 16.02 19.45 6.40
CA GLY A 404 16.11 20.77 7.04
C GLY A 404 15.20 21.84 6.43
N GLY A 405 14.10 21.45 5.77
CA GLY A 405 13.17 22.34 5.08
C GLY A 405 13.63 22.77 3.69
N GLN A 406 14.74 22.24 3.18
CA GLN A 406 15.24 22.50 1.84
C GLN A 406 15.09 21.27 0.95
N THR A 407 14.71 21.49 -0.31
CA THR A 407 14.53 20.44 -1.31
C THR A 407 15.81 20.21 -2.09
N TYR A 408 16.20 18.94 -2.22
CA TYR A 408 17.38 18.48 -2.97
C TYR A 408 16.95 17.52 -4.07
N ALA A 409 17.24 17.87 -5.31
CA ALA A 409 16.96 17.01 -6.45
C ALA A 409 17.86 15.76 -6.47
N THR A 410 17.49 14.78 -7.30
CA THR A 410 18.36 13.63 -7.57
C THR A 410 19.70 14.09 -8.13
N GLY A 411 20.80 13.73 -7.50
CA GLY A 411 22.17 14.15 -7.83
C GLY A 411 22.71 15.31 -6.99
N ASP A 412 21.88 15.99 -6.20
CA ASP A 412 22.31 17.06 -5.31
C ASP A 412 22.98 16.51 -4.05
N VAL A 413 23.95 17.27 -3.53
CA VAL A 413 24.53 17.05 -2.20
C VAL A 413 23.51 17.54 -1.17
N VAL A 414 23.01 16.59 -0.39
CA VAL A 414 22.01 16.86 0.66
C VAL A 414 22.66 17.51 1.88
N MET A 415 23.83 17.00 2.24
CA MET A 415 24.65 17.49 3.36
C MET A 415 26.07 16.95 3.28
N THR A 416 26.97 17.56 4.03
CA THR A 416 28.32 17.06 4.30
C THR A 416 28.43 16.71 5.77
N ILE A 417 29.02 15.56 6.08
CA ILE A 417 29.37 15.13 7.43
C ILE A 417 30.89 15.04 7.55
N THR A 418 31.42 15.44 8.69
CA THR A 418 32.87 15.50 8.95
C THR A 418 33.20 14.57 10.12
N THR A 419 34.25 13.79 9.99
CA THR A 419 34.69 12.86 11.05
C THR A 419 35.31 13.59 12.24
N ASP A 420 35.05 13.07 13.42
CA ASP A 420 35.67 13.48 14.68
C ASP A 420 36.99 12.76 14.94
N GLU A 421 37.60 12.99 16.12
CA GLU A 421 38.87 12.36 16.51
C GLU A 421 38.82 10.83 16.59
N SER A 422 37.64 10.27 16.83
CA SER A 422 37.41 8.82 16.85
C SER A 422 37.19 8.23 15.45
N GLY A 423 37.08 9.07 14.43
CA GLY A 423 36.75 8.68 13.07
C GLY A 423 35.27 8.52 12.80
N HIS A 424 34.40 8.96 13.71
CA HIS A 424 32.95 8.86 13.56
C HIS A 424 32.35 10.11 12.92
N ALA A 425 31.41 9.90 11.98
CA ALA A 425 30.56 10.94 11.42
C ALA A 425 29.13 10.43 11.26
N SER A 426 28.13 11.28 11.48
CA SER A 426 26.71 10.89 11.44
C SER A 426 25.83 11.98 10.86
N THR A 427 24.80 11.57 10.11
CA THR A 427 23.74 12.48 9.67
C THR A 427 22.69 12.72 10.76
N GLY A 428 22.61 11.85 11.77
CA GLY A 428 21.48 11.68 12.67
C GLY A 428 20.49 10.64 12.15
N SER A 429 19.80 9.94 13.07
CA SER A 429 19.00 8.75 12.77
C SER A 429 17.61 9.03 12.16
N ASP A 430 17.18 10.30 12.04
CA ASP A 430 15.84 10.73 11.58
C ASP A 430 15.88 11.86 10.55
N VAL A 431 17.02 12.08 9.91
CA VAL A 431 17.26 13.24 9.03
C VAL A 431 16.93 12.93 7.57
N LEU A 432 17.40 11.78 7.06
CA LEU A 432 17.30 11.44 5.65
C LEU A 432 15.97 10.72 5.35
N PRO A 433 15.15 11.22 4.40
CA PRO A 433 13.96 10.52 3.94
C PRO A 433 14.25 9.11 3.40
N TYR A 434 13.24 8.26 3.38
CA TYR A 434 13.27 6.96 2.73
C TYR A 434 13.80 7.08 1.30
N GLY A 435 14.96 6.49 1.03
CA GLY A 435 15.63 6.76 -0.23
C GLY A 435 16.95 6.02 -0.41
N THR A 436 17.57 6.29 -1.54
CA THR A 436 18.90 5.81 -1.91
C THR A 436 19.86 6.98 -1.90
N TYR A 437 20.98 6.80 -1.26
CA TYR A 437 22.00 7.84 -1.10
C TYR A 437 23.38 7.29 -1.46
N GLU A 438 24.21 8.13 -2.07
CA GLU A 438 25.63 7.89 -2.26
C GLU A 438 26.39 8.67 -1.19
N VAL A 439 27.29 7.98 -0.51
CA VAL A 439 28.24 8.58 0.43
C VAL A 439 29.58 8.63 -0.27
N ARG A 440 30.14 9.81 -0.42
CA ARG A 440 31.41 10.03 -1.13
C ARG A 440 32.37 10.80 -0.25
N GLU A 441 33.60 10.29 -0.09
CA GLU A 441 34.67 11.07 0.54
C GLU A 441 35.07 12.20 -0.41
N SER A 442 34.82 13.43 -0.01
CA SER A 442 35.08 14.62 -0.82
C SER A 442 36.39 15.30 -0.48
N GLN A 443 36.83 15.17 0.75
CA GLN A 443 38.07 15.71 1.23
C GLN A 443 38.64 14.84 2.35
N THR A 444 39.93 14.47 2.24
CA THR A 444 40.70 13.84 3.32
C THR A 444 41.48 14.87 4.10
N ASN A 445 42.12 14.48 5.20
CA ASN A 445 43.08 15.31 5.94
C ASN A 445 44.54 15.06 5.47
N GLU A 446 45.47 15.84 6.00
CA GLU A 446 46.90 15.82 5.60
C GLU A 446 47.65 14.52 5.93
N SER A 447 47.04 13.59 6.67
CA SER A 447 47.73 12.37 7.11
C SER A 447 47.22 11.09 6.42
N MET A 448 46.15 11.21 5.63
CA MET A 448 45.47 10.08 4.99
C MET A 448 45.40 10.28 3.47
N LEU A 449 45.55 9.21 2.72
CA LEU A 449 45.35 9.18 1.29
C LEU A 449 43.86 9.02 0.96
N LEU A 450 43.35 9.69 -0.08
CA LEU A 450 42.00 9.52 -0.57
C LEU A 450 41.90 8.21 -1.39
N THR A 451 41.84 7.07 -0.71
CA THR A 451 41.78 5.75 -1.35
C THR A 451 40.41 5.12 -1.33
N TRP A 452 39.53 5.46 -0.36
CA TRP A 452 38.12 5.14 -0.39
C TRP A 452 37.37 6.18 -1.23
N THR A 453 36.42 5.74 -2.08
CA THR A 453 35.78 6.64 -3.02
C THR A 453 34.33 6.91 -2.63
N GLU A 454 33.46 5.90 -2.73
CA GLU A 454 32.03 6.06 -2.54
C GLU A 454 31.34 4.74 -2.20
N GLU A 455 30.20 4.82 -1.52
CA GLU A 455 29.30 3.70 -1.27
C GLU A 455 27.86 4.16 -1.43
N THR A 456 27.02 3.30 -2.04
CA THR A 456 25.57 3.54 -2.16
C THR A 456 24.84 2.79 -1.06
N VAL A 457 24.04 3.50 -0.29
CA VAL A 457 23.24 2.99 0.81
C VAL A 457 21.75 3.30 0.65
N THR A 458 20.90 2.55 1.36
CA THR A 458 19.46 2.77 1.34
C THR A 458 18.94 2.99 2.74
N VAL A 459 18.23 4.11 2.93
CA VAL A 459 17.49 4.43 4.15
C VAL A 459 16.10 3.84 4.02
N ARG A 460 15.75 2.86 4.88
CA ARG A 460 14.49 2.09 4.80
C ARG A 460 13.77 1.94 6.13
N GLN A 461 14.37 2.31 7.25
CA GLN A 461 13.82 2.11 8.57
C GLN A 461 13.78 3.42 9.36
N ASN A 462 12.62 3.69 9.94
CA ASN A 462 12.43 4.91 10.73
C ASN A 462 13.29 4.93 11.99
N GLY A 463 14.02 6.03 12.20
CA GLY A 463 14.89 6.22 13.36
C GLY A 463 16.15 5.35 13.37
N HIS A 464 16.50 4.72 12.26
CA HIS A 464 17.69 3.88 12.15
C HIS A 464 18.73 4.49 11.22
N SER A 465 20.00 4.39 11.63
CA SER A 465 21.16 4.74 10.79
C SER A 465 21.73 3.50 10.12
N VAL A 466 22.09 3.65 8.84
CA VAL A 466 22.87 2.67 8.10
C VAL A 466 24.34 2.86 8.44
N ALA A 467 25.02 1.80 8.86
CA ALA A 467 26.44 1.84 9.18
C ALA A 467 27.31 1.68 7.93
N ILE A 468 28.32 2.55 7.79
CA ILE A 468 29.34 2.53 6.73
C ILE A 468 30.72 2.49 7.37
N THR A 469 31.65 1.79 6.74
CA THR A 469 33.07 1.83 7.10
C THR A 469 33.89 2.32 5.91
N ALA A 470 34.46 3.52 6.04
CA ALA A 470 35.36 4.10 5.04
C ALA A 470 36.81 3.84 5.40
N VAL A 471 37.54 3.16 4.53
CA VAL A 471 38.91 2.70 4.80
C VAL A 471 39.89 3.42 3.88
N ASN A 472 40.87 4.15 4.46
CA ASN A 472 41.95 4.78 3.69
C ASN A 472 43.32 4.25 4.11
N ASP A 473 44.28 4.47 3.24
CA ASP A 473 45.69 4.31 3.55
C ASP A 473 46.25 5.58 4.20
N VAL A 474 47.23 5.42 5.08
CA VAL A 474 47.98 6.53 5.66
C VAL A 474 49.05 7.01 4.67
N GLU A 475 49.35 8.31 4.63
CA GLU A 475 50.47 8.83 3.89
C GLU A 475 51.79 8.19 4.38
N ARG A 476 52.73 7.94 3.47
CA ARG A 476 53.99 7.27 3.75
C ARG A 476 55.14 7.98 3.08
N GLY A 477 56.29 7.99 3.79
CA GLY A 477 57.55 8.49 3.24
C GLY A 477 58.68 7.54 3.48
N GLY A 478 59.86 7.98 3.13
CA GLY A 478 61.13 7.29 3.39
C GLY A 478 62.17 8.22 3.98
N LEU A 479 63.30 7.66 4.34
CA LEU A 479 64.46 8.46 4.71
C LEU A 479 65.74 7.95 4.09
N SER A 480 66.71 8.86 3.91
CA SER A 480 68.07 8.57 3.55
C SER A 480 69.04 9.25 4.52
N VAL A 481 70.11 8.57 4.83
CA VAL A 481 71.20 9.10 5.66
C VAL A 481 72.52 9.00 4.94
N GLU A 482 73.32 10.08 4.96
CA GLU A 482 74.69 10.13 4.52
C GLU A 482 75.58 10.34 5.74
N LYS A 483 76.49 9.40 5.95
CA LYS A 483 77.50 9.48 7.00
C LYS A 483 78.57 10.47 6.60
N GLN A 484 78.99 11.31 7.53
CA GLN A 484 80.06 12.30 7.31
C GLN A 484 81.10 12.30 8.43
N ASP A 485 82.22 12.83 8.11
CA ASP A 485 83.28 13.19 9.09
C ASP A 485 83.02 14.64 9.54
N THR A 486 83.09 14.92 10.83
CA THR A 486 82.86 16.25 11.41
C THR A 486 83.77 17.36 10.88
N ILE A 487 84.90 17.00 10.28
CA ILE A 487 85.85 17.97 9.77
C ILE A 487 85.92 18.03 8.26
N THR A 488 85.87 16.88 7.60
CA THR A 488 86.10 16.78 6.15
C THR A 488 84.79 16.50 5.36
N GLY A 489 83.69 16.29 6.06
CA GLY A 489 82.37 16.06 5.42
C GLY A 489 82.27 14.67 4.81
N SER A 490 81.79 14.59 3.56
CA SER A 490 81.53 13.31 2.86
C SER A 490 82.77 12.52 2.45
N THR A 491 84.03 12.99 2.76
CA THR A 491 85.26 12.25 2.55
C THR A 491 85.87 11.97 3.89
N PRO A 492 86.02 10.68 4.33
CA PRO A 492 86.56 10.35 5.62
C PRO A 492 88.06 10.67 5.66
N GLN A 493 88.58 10.98 6.84
CA GLN A 493 90.01 11.25 7.00
C GLN A 493 90.83 9.95 6.96
N GLY A 494 92.02 10.01 6.39
CA GLY A 494 93.06 8.93 6.45
C GLY A 494 92.61 7.65 5.72
N ASP A 495 92.57 6.56 6.44
CA ASP A 495 92.09 5.24 5.98
C ASP A 495 90.72 4.91 6.60
N ALA A 496 90.06 5.89 7.23
CA ALA A 496 88.72 5.70 7.72
C ALA A 496 87.71 5.53 6.56
N ASP A 497 86.63 4.83 6.80
CA ASP A 497 85.55 4.66 5.87
C ASP A 497 84.24 4.80 6.59
N PHE A 498 83.12 4.94 5.81
CA PHE A 498 81.77 5.08 6.33
C PHE A 498 80.95 3.81 6.18
N SER A 499 81.52 2.71 5.73
CA SER A 499 80.78 1.47 5.49
C SER A 499 80.49 0.70 6.79
N GLY A 500 79.36 -0.02 6.81
CA GLY A 500 79.01 -0.90 7.92
C GLY A 500 78.51 -0.18 9.20
N ILE A 501 78.27 1.12 9.14
CA ILE A 501 77.72 1.89 10.26
C ILE A 501 76.22 1.63 10.31
N THR A 502 75.69 1.31 11.51
CA THR A 502 74.29 0.93 11.67
C THR A 502 73.46 2.06 12.26
N PHE A 503 72.36 2.36 11.56
CA PHE A 503 71.32 3.28 12.01
C PHE A 503 70.04 2.53 12.31
N GLU A 504 69.37 2.89 13.39
CA GLU A 504 67.99 2.42 13.78
C GLU A 504 66.98 3.53 13.59
N ILE A 505 65.91 3.19 12.92
CA ILE A 505 64.71 4.05 12.83
C ILE A 505 63.75 3.59 13.93
N ILE A 506 63.46 4.47 14.88
CA ILE A 506 62.65 4.16 16.06
C ILE A 506 61.31 4.91 15.92
N ASN A 507 60.18 4.20 16.11
CA ASN A 507 58.85 4.85 16.14
C ASN A 507 58.76 5.79 17.37
N ASN A 508 58.66 7.08 17.15
CA ASN A 508 58.48 8.10 18.19
C ASN A 508 57.09 8.75 18.12
N SER A 509 56.17 8.12 17.35
CA SER A 509 54.80 8.60 17.18
C SER A 509 53.91 8.22 18.36
N ARG A 510 52.70 8.79 18.41
CA ARG A 510 51.67 8.50 19.43
C ARG A 510 51.15 7.06 19.37
N ASN A 511 51.00 6.54 18.17
CA ASN A 511 50.36 5.25 17.89
C ASN A 511 51.37 4.27 17.27
N PRO A 512 51.05 2.99 17.27
CA PRO A 512 51.82 1.99 16.52
C PRO A 512 51.82 2.29 15.03
N VAL A 513 52.85 1.82 14.35
CA VAL A 513 52.98 1.89 12.89
C VAL A 513 53.07 0.49 12.30
N MET A 514 52.61 0.33 11.08
CA MET A 514 52.78 -0.89 10.30
C MET A 514 53.88 -0.70 9.25
N VAL A 515 54.96 -1.45 9.38
CA VAL A 515 56.09 -1.41 8.44
C VAL A 515 56.36 -2.83 7.95
N GLU A 516 56.37 -3.04 6.64
CA GLU A 516 56.57 -4.36 6.00
C GLU A 516 55.63 -5.45 6.57
N GLY A 517 54.36 -5.08 6.92
CA GLY A 517 53.35 -6.01 7.45
C GLY A 517 53.52 -6.36 8.93
N GLN A 518 54.48 -5.75 9.64
CA GLN A 518 54.68 -5.93 11.07
C GLN A 518 54.30 -4.67 11.84
N LYS A 519 53.66 -4.86 13.02
CA LYS A 519 53.25 -3.78 13.91
C LYS A 519 54.32 -3.43 14.91
N TYR A 520 54.70 -2.15 14.98
CA TYR A 520 55.69 -1.62 15.89
C TYR A 520 55.07 -0.59 16.83
N GLN A 521 55.26 -0.79 18.12
CA GLN A 521 54.81 0.13 19.15
C GLN A 521 55.69 1.39 19.22
N PRO A 522 55.18 2.50 19.79
CA PRO A 522 56.05 3.62 20.16
C PRO A 522 57.27 3.18 20.96
N GLY A 523 58.45 3.61 20.54
CA GLY A 523 59.75 3.25 21.13
C GLY A 523 60.40 2.00 20.54
N GLU A 524 59.72 1.27 19.62
CA GLU A 524 60.33 0.10 18.97
C GLU A 524 61.10 0.49 17.69
N VAL A 525 62.15 -0.26 17.37
CA VAL A 525 62.94 -0.13 16.14
C VAL A 525 62.13 -0.69 14.98
N VAL A 526 61.73 0.16 14.03
CA VAL A 526 60.92 -0.21 12.86
C VAL A 526 61.77 -0.69 11.67
N LYS A 527 63.00 -0.17 11.58
CA LYS A 527 63.94 -0.55 10.51
C LYS A 527 65.37 -0.31 10.96
N THR A 528 66.32 -1.19 10.57
CA THR A 528 67.72 -1.01 10.71
C THR A 528 68.32 -0.79 9.32
N LEU A 529 69.18 0.22 9.21
CA LEU A 529 69.90 0.59 8.01
C LEU A 529 71.45 0.36 8.24
N VAL A 530 72.15 -0.08 7.24
CA VAL A 530 73.59 -0.22 7.26
C VAL A 530 74.19 0.53 6.09
N THR A 531 75.18 1.41 6.36
CA THR A 531 75.77 2.23 5.31
C THR A 531 76.61 1.39 4.34
N ASP A 532 76.58 1.77 3.09
CA ASP A 532 77.41 1.24 2.02
C ASP A 532 78.85 1.89 2.05
N SER A 533 79.65 1.59 1.03
CA SER A 533 81.01 2.14 0.90
C SER A 533 81.01 3.67 0.62
N GLU A 534 79.93 4.26 0.22
CA GLU A 534 79.77 5.70 0.06
C GLU A 534 79.27 6.40 1.33
N GLY A 535 79.00 5.59 2.38
CA GLY A 535 78.46 6.09 3.63
C GLY A 535 76.92 6.34 3.56
N LYS A 536 76.22 5.77 2.58
CA LYS A 536 74.82 6.00 2.36
C LYS A 536 73.96 4.80 2.79
N ALA A 537 72.81 5.09 3.37
CA ALA A 537 71.82 4.11 3.67
C ALA A 537 70.40 4.78 3.57
N GLY A 538 69.37 4.02 3.27
CA GLY A 538 68.00 4.58 3.16
C GLY A 538 66.90 3.54 3.04
N THR A 539 65.70 3.99 3.05
CA THR A 539 64.49 3.20 2.86
C THR A 539 63.85 3.47 1.49
N ALA A 540 62.84 2.70 1.12
CA ALA A 540 61.91 3.08 0.07
C ALA A 540 61.11 4.33 0.49
N ASP A 541 60.57 5.05 -0.49
CA ASP A 541 59.82 6.30 -0.33
C ASP A 541 58.42 6.11 0.25
N ASP A 542 57.96 4.86 0.39
CA ASP A 542 56.65 4.45 0.92
C ASP A 542 56.73 3.57 2.19
N LEU A 543 57.94 3.49 2.82
CA LEU A 543 58.11 2.55 3.92
C LEU A 543 57.47 3.00 5.24
N LEU A 544 57.69 4.26 5.63
CA LEU A 544 57.38 4.80 6.95
C LEU A 544 56.00 5.50 6.91
N PRO A 545 55.01 5.05 7.69
CA PRO A 545 53.74 5.77 7.84
C PRO A 545 53.91 7.20 8.37
N TYR A 546 52.90 8.07 8.08
CA TYR A 546 52.81 9.42 8.65
C TYR A 546 53.06 9.42 10.16
N GLY A 547 54.11 10.13 10.60
CA GLY A 547 54.50 10.09 12.00
C GLY A 547 55.86 10.67 12.30
N GLU A 548 56.22 10.58 13.56
CA GLU A 548 57.51 11.01 14.07
C GLU A 548 58.41 9.79 14.34
N TYR A 549 59.67 9.88 13.89
CA TYR A 549 60.67 8.83 14.09
C TYR A 549 61.96 9.44 14.60
N ILE A 550 62.76 8.62 15.31
CA ILE A 550 64.11 8.94 15.70
C ILE A 550 65.04 8.13 14.82
N LEU A 551 65.96 8.81 14.13
CA LEU A 551 67.13 8.20 13.47
C LEU A 551 68.25 8.20 14.45
N HIS A 552 68.59 7.01 14.95
CA HIS A 552 69.62 6.74 15.97
C HIS A 552 70.82 5.96 15.36
N GLU A 553 72.01 6.43 15.54
CA GLU A 553 73.20 5.65 15.20
C GLU A 553 73.52 4.65 16.34
N SER A 554 73.28 3.37 16.10
CA SER A 554 73.36 2.34 17.14
C SER A 554 74.78 1.70 17.21
N THR A 555 75.42 1.61 16.08
CA THR A 555 76.81 1.13 16.04
C THR A 555 77.64 1.85 14.96
N THR A 556 78.92 2.09 15.25
CA THR A 556 79.84 2.60 14.26
C THR A 556 80.92 1.53 13.94
N ASN A 557 81.80 1.80 12.97
CA ASN A 557 82.90 0.92 12.62
C ASN A 557 84.22 1.29 13.42
N GLU A 558 85.27 0.55 13.22
CA GLU A 558 86.56 0.72 13.99
C GLU A 558 87.29 2.04 13.72
N SER A 559 86.91 2.73 12.62
CA SER A 559 87.58 3.96 12.20
C SER A 559 86.91 5.24 12.67
N MET A 560 85.65 5.14 13.16
CA MET A 560 84.77 6.28 13.56
C MET A 560 84.45 6.17 15.04
N LEU A 561 84.19 7.32 15.68
CA LEU A 561 83.64 7.40 17.04
C LEU A 561 82.16 7.62 16.97
N LEU A 562 81.36 6.98 17.83
CA LEU A 562 79.92 7.17 17.93
C LEU A 562 79.62 8.50 18.62
N THR A 563 79.53 9.58 17.86
CA THR A 563 79.38 10.96 18.40
C THR A 563 78.15 11.74 17.81
N ALA A 564 77.59 11.21 16.73
CA ALA A 564 76.41 11.87 16.09
C ALA A 564 75.19 11.87 17.02
N PRO A 565 74.53 13.01 17.22
CA PRO A 565 73.26 13.06 17.98
C PRO A 565 72.10 12.48 17.18
N ASP A 566 71.13 11.92 17.88
CA ASP A 566 69.85 11.49 17.29
C ASP A 566 69.20 12.61 16.48
N GLN A 567 68.53 12.25 15.37
CA GLN A 567 67.80 13.16 14.53
C GLN A 567 66.31 12.80 14.61
N THR A 568 65.41 13.81 14.69
CA THR A 568 63.96 13.64 14.59
C THR A 568 63.56 13.72 13.13
N VAL A 569 62.81 12.73 12.67
CA VAL A 569 62.24 12.64 11.33
C VAL A 569 60.73 12.76 11.43
N ASN A 570 60.11 13.75 10.78
CA ASN A 570 58.68 13.89 10.64
C ASN A 570 58.29 13.50 9.22
N VAL A 571 57.62 12.36 9.07
CA VAL A 571 57.06 11.91 7.81
C VAL A 571 55.67 12.52 7.71
N THR A 572 55.48 13.47 6.77
CA THR A 572 54.28 14.26 6.60
C THR A 572 53.77 14.31 5.16
N ASP A 573 54.54 13.82 4.21
CA ASP A 573 54.20 13.91 2.78
C ASP A 573 54.39 12.55 2.11
N ASP A 574 53.45 12.17 1.27
CA ASP A 574 53.47 10.88 0.58
C ASP A 574 54.59 10.81 -0.48
N GLY A 575 55.32 9.70 -0.50
CA GLY A 575 56.37 9.42 -1.47
C GLY A 575 57.62 10.27 -1.31
N VAL A 576 57.77 11.01 -0.20
CA VAL A 576 58.94 11.88 0.03
C VAL A 576 60.03 11.13 0.80
N ILE A 577 61.28 11.23 0.31
CA ILE A 577 62.46 10.77 1.03
C ILE A 577 63.08 11.94 1.79
N TYR A 578 63.09 11.88 3.11
CA TYR A 578 63.70 12.87 4.00
C TYR A 578 65.20 12.58 4.11
N GLU A 579 66.05 13.56 3.73
CA GLU A 579 67.49 13.39 3.67
C GLU A 579 68.16 13.93 4.94
N PHE A 580 69.04 13.13 5.54
CA PHE A 580 69.82 13.46 6.75
C PHE A 580 71.26 13.27 6.54
N THR A 581 72.10 14.08 7.20
CA THR A 581 73.51 13.91 7.33
C THR A 581 73.86 13.69 8.79
N MET A 582 74.64 12.65 9.08
CA MET A 582 75.11 12.33 10.44
C MET A 582 76.62 12.26 10.47
N ALA A 583 77.26 13.14 11.26
CA ALA A 583 78.68 13.34 11.27
C ALA A 583 79.32 12.84 12.57
N ASP A 584 80.35 12.02 12.43
CA ASP A 584 81.20 11.53 13.54
C ASP A 584 82.62 12.05 13.47
N GLU A 585 83.27 11.97 14.59
CA GLU A 585 84.70 12.15 14.65
C GLU A 585 85.41 10.85 14.25
N VAL A 586 86.51 10.98 13.49
CA VAL A 586 87.38 9.86 13.20
C VAL A 586 88.16 9.44 14.46
N VAL A 587 88.34 8.14 14.64
CA VAL A 587 89.24 7.60 15.72
C VAL A 587 90.62 8.21 15.56
N ARG A 588 91.23 8.68 16.66
CA ARG A 588 92.53 9.31 16.64
C ARG A 588 93.48 8.61 17.58
N GLY A 589 94.78 8.51 17.16
CA GLY A 589 95.84 7.98 17.95
C GLY A 589 97.05 8.93 18.06
N GLY A 590 98.01 8.52 18.73
CA GLY A 590 99.32 9.20 18.80
C GLY A 590 100.45 8.26 18.61
N VAL A 591 101.64 8.79 18.35
CA VAL A 591 102.87 8.06 18.17
C VAL A 591 103.86 8.45 19.27
N LEU A 592 104.55 7.46 19.83
CA LEU A 592 105.64 7.65 20.74
C LEU A 592 106.84 6.90 20.18
N ILE A 593 107.97 7.56 20.03
CA ILE A 593 109.26 7.03 19.58
C ILE A 593 110.26 7.16 20.70
N GLU A 594 110.90 6.09 21.05
CA GLU A 594 112.10 6.08 21.90
C GLU A 594 113.38 6.08 21.02
N LYS A 595 114.11 7.16 21.05
CA LYS A 595 115.44 7.23 20.38
C LYS A 595 116.48 6.67 21.35
N ARG A 596 117.19 5.66 20.89
CA ARG A 596 118.15 4.98 21.72
C ARG A 596 119.49 5.06 21.07
N ASP A 597 120.58 5.13 21.90
CA ASP A 597 121.92 4.97 21.44
C ASP A 597 122.13 3.51 20.96
N LEU A 598 122.76 3.33 19.79
CA LEU A 598 122.87 2.02 19.12
C LEU A 598 123.73 1.03 19.90
N GLU A 599 124.83 1.53 20.60
CA GLU A 599 125.72 0.67 21.33
C GLU A 599 125.23 0.34 22.75
N SER A 600 124.75 1.33 23.46
CA SER A 600 124.30 1.16 24.86
C SER A 600 122.81 0.66 24.95
N GLY A 601 121.99 0.87 23.92
CA GLY A 601 120.54 0.57 23.95
C GLY A 601 119.77 1.47 24.90
N LEU A 602 120.39 2.50 25.48
CA LEU A 602 119.75 3.40 26.45
C LEU A 602 119.23 4.68 25.79
N LEU A 603 118.26 5.31 26.44
CA LEU A 603 117.74 6.63 26.04
C LEU A 603 118.71 7.77 26.32
N THR A 604 119.81 7.49 27.13
CA THR A 604 120.88 8.40 27.36
C THR A 604 122.08 7.96 26.50
N PRO A 605 122.55 8.83 25.60
CA PRO A 605 123.65 8.48 24.67
C PRO A 605 124.97 8.38 25.39
N LEU A 606 125.92 7.67 24.77
CA LEU A 606 127.26 7.52 25.28
C LEU A 606 128.10 8.79 25.10
N GLY A 607 128.95 9.10 26.15
CA GLY A 607 129.88 10.21 26.12
C GLY A 607 129.20 11.60 26.11
N GLY A 608 129.53 12.40 25.15
CA GLY A 608 129.05 13.75 24.99
C GLY A 608 128.04 13.93 23.86
N ALA A 609 127.53 12.83 23.34
CA ALA A 609 126.48 12.86 22.30
C ALA A 609 125.10 13.27 22.89
N SER A 610 124.23 13.82 22.08
CA SER A 610 122.78 14.10 22.45
C SER A 610 121.87 13.38 21.47
N LEU A 611 120.79 12.84 21.99
CA LEU A 611 119.71 12.35 21.16
C LEU A 611 118.62 13.45 20.98
N ASP A 612 118.65 14.47 21.84
CA ASP A 612 117.74 15.60 21.78
C ASP A 612 117.97 16.49 20.56
N GLY A 613 116.89 16.98 19.96
CA GLY A 613 116.93 17.76 18.73
C GLY A 613 116.84 16.92 17.45
N THR A 614 116.81 15.61 17.61
CA THR A 614 116.52 14.71 16.49
C THR A 614 115.07 14.97 16.05
N LEU A 615 114.83 15.16 14.77
CA LEU A 615 113.51 15.38 14.21
C LEU A 615 113.00 14.14 13.47
N PHE A 616 111.77 13.75 13.76
CA PHE A 616 111.06 12.76 12.98
C PHE A 616 109.88 13.43 12.23
N GLU A 617 109.85 13.27 10.92
CA GLU A 617 108.71 13.67 10.07
C GLU A 617 107.78 12.52 9.95
N ILE A 618 106.48 12.82 10.21
CA ILE A 618 105.33 11.89 10.04
C ILE A 618 104.68 12.27 8.74
N THR A 619 104.69 11.40 7.76
CA THR A 619 104.12 11.58 6.44
C THR A 619 102.80 10.80 6.36
N ASN A 620 101.67 11.46 5.92
CA ASN A 620 100.46 10.77 5.61
C ASN A 620 100.65 9.79 4.46
N LYS A 621 100.38 8.50 4.69
CA LYS A 621 100.36 7.43 3.68
C LYS A 621 99.01 6.80 3.50
N SER A 622 98.03 7.35 4.15
CA SER A 622 96.64 6.93 4.05
C SER A 622 96.03 7.21 2.66
N VAL A 623 94.83 6.65 2.39
CA VAL A 623 94.07 6.85 1.14
C VAL A 623 93.61 8.31 0.99
N ASN A 624 93.17 8.94 2.08
CA ASN A 624 92.61 10.27 2.09
C ASN A 624 93.52 11.26 2.86
N ALA A 625 93.22 12.55 2.74
CA ALA A 625 93.82 13.60 3.52
C ALA A 625 93.55 13.43 5.03
N VAL A 626 94.43 13.88 5.86
CA VAL A 626 94.31 13.86 7.32
C VAL A 626 94.36 15.29 7.88
N TYR A 627 93.50 15.57 8.85
CA TYR A 627 93.51 16.86 9.54
C TYR A 627 94.27 16.78 10.84
N VAL A 628 95.39 17.46 10.87
CA VAL A 628 96.37 17.42 12.00
C VAL A 628 96.75 18.85 12.41
N ASN A 629 96.62 19.19 13.69
CA ASN A 629 96.97 20.50 14.26
C ASN A 629 96.39 21.71 13.50
N GLY A 630 95.15 21.61 13.07
CA GLY A 630 94.48 22.74 12.42
C GLY A 630 94.69 22.88 10.90
N ALA A 631 95.36 21.91 10.25
CA ALA A 631 95.60 21.91 8.82
C ALA A 631 95.33 20.55 8.16
N LEU A 632 94.92 20.54 6.90
CA LEU A 632 94.68 19.35 6.08
C LEU A 632 95.89 18.97 5.30
N TYR A 633 96.32 17.71 5.37
CA TYR A 633 97.51 17.18 4.69
C TYR A 633 97.10 16.06 3.73
N GLN A 634 97.41 16.21 2.47
CA GLN A 634 97.16 15.22 1.43
C GLN A 634 98.03 13.95 1.58
N PRO A 635 97.59 12.82 1.00
CA PRO A 635 98.44 11.65 0.91
C PRO A 635 99.87 11.98 0.35
N GLY A 636 100.89 11.64 1.08
CA GLY A 636 102.30 11.93 0.72
C GLY A 636 102.89 13.20 1.35
N GLU A 637 102.07 14.04 2.01
CA GLU A 637 102.51 15.24 2.71
C GLU A 637 102.98 14.92 4.15
N VAL A 638 103.94 15.68 4.67
CA VAL A 638 104.39 15.61 6.08
C VAL A 638 103.34 16.34 6.93
N CYS A 639 102.65 15.59 7.78
CA CYS A 639 101.53 16.12 8.59
C CYS A 639 101.97 16.48 10.04
N ALA A 640 103.13 15.99 10.50
CA ALA A 640 103.65 16.37 11.79
C ALA A 640 105.20 16.18 11.80
N THR A 641 105.90 17.00 12.57
CA THR A 641 107.30 16.83 12.91
C THR A 641 107.44 16.81 14.42
N ILE A 642 108.06 15.80 14.94
CA ILE A 642 108.29 15.63 16.38
C ILE A 642 109.79 15.64 16.69
N GLU A 643 110.12 16.28 17.77
CA GLU A 643 111.50 16.44 18.24
C GLU A 643 111.77 15.54 19.46
N VAL A 644 112.94 14.92 19.48
CA VAL A 644 113.35 14.11 20.61
C VAL A 644 113.79 15.03 21.75
N VAL A 645 113.16 14.85 22.89
CA VAL A 645 113.54 15.50 24.16
C VAL A 645 113.65 14.39 25.23
N ASP A 646 114.74 14.36 25.94
CA ASP A 646 115.06 13.30 26.93
C ASP A 646 114.95 11.86 26.35
N GLY A 647 115.35 11.71 25.07
CA GLY A 647 115.29 10.44 24.35
C GLY A 647 113.93 10.01 23.82
N ILE A 648 112.90 10.82 23.97
CA ILE A 648 111.49 10.53 23.56
C ILE A 648 111.04 11.60 22.59
N ALA A 649 110.44 11.20 21.46
CA ALA A 649 109.62 12.04 20.59
C ALA A 649 108.21 11.51 20.54
N GLN A 650 107.26 12.38 20.70
CA GLN A 650 105.85 11.95 20.68
C GLN A 650 104.93 13.03 20.12
N THR A 651 103.83 12.58 19.57
CA THR A 651 102.65 13.45 19.28
C THR A 651 101.73 13.52 20.49
N ASP A 652 100.73 14.41 20.48
CA ASP A 652 99.61 14.27 21.37
C ASP A 652 98.92 12.91 21.12
N ALA A 653 98.31 12.33 22.16
CA ALA A 653 97.67 11.00 22.11
C ALA A 653 96.52 10.89 21.12
N ARG A 654 95.97 12.03 20.67
CA ARG A 654 94.87 12.15 19.67
C ARG A 654 95.23 13.05 18.49
N ALA A 655 96.54 13.15 18.15
CA ALA A 655 97.02 14.03 17.09
C ALA A 655 96.68 13.49 15.70
N LEU A 656 96.82 12.21 15.47
CA LEU A 656 96.76 11.58 14.16
C LEU A 656 95.41 10.88 13.97
N PRO A 657 94.65 11.20 12.92
CA PRO A 657 93.43 10.43 12.52
C PRO A 657 93.80 8.97 12.20
N TYR A 658 92.71 8.09 12.25
CA TYR A 658 92.85 6.69 11.80
C TYR A 658 93.46 6.63 10.39
N GLY A 659 94.57 5.92 10.28
CA GLY A 659 95.24 5.90 9.00
C GLY A 659 96.61 5.33 9.06
N THR A 660 97.26 5.24 7.90
CA THR A 660 98.60 4.74 7.69
C THR A 660 99.61 5.90 7.61
N TYR A 661 100.69 5.86 8.40
CA TYR A 661 101.72 6.90 8.45
C TYR A 661 103.11 6.31 8.26
N GLN A 662 103.91 7.05 7.59
CA GLN A 662 105.33 6.74 7.49
C GLN A 662 106.17 7.74 8.35
N MET A 663 106.98 7.23 9.21
CA MET A 663 107.86 8.07 9.98
C MET A 663 109.28 7.95 9.44
N VAL A 664 109.97 9.05 9.30
CA VAL A 664 111.36 9.13 8.83
C VAL A 664 112.13 10.13 9.71
N GLU A 665 113.31 9.73 10.17
CA GLU A 665 114.22 10.66 10.80
C GLU A 665 114.77 11.63 9.75
N SER A 666 114.44 12.89 9.87
CA SER A 666 114.74 13.94 8.89
C SER A 666 115.98 14.77 9.33
N LYS A 667 116.25 14.79 10.62
CA LYS A 667 117.38 15.45 11.17
C LYS A 667 117.93 14.63 12.40
N PRO A 668 119.10 14.02 12.30
CA PRO A 668 119.67 13.28 13.38
C PRO A 668 120.22 14.15 14.52
#